data_4ba512a5f468aabf59c70a75cf80d5c4
#
_entry.id   4ba512a5f468aabf59c70a75cf80d5c4
#
_cell.length_a   1.000
_cell.length_b   1.000
_cell.length_c   1.000
_cell.angle_alpha   90.00
_cell.angle_beta   90.00
_cell.angle_gamma   90.00
#
_symmetry.space_group_name_H-M   'P 1'
#
loop_
_entity.id
_entity.type
_entity.pdbx_description
1 polymer ?
#
loop_
_entity_poly.entity_id
_entity_poly.type
_entity_poly.pdbx_seq_one_letter_code
_entity_poly.pdbx_strand_id
1 'polypeptide(L)'
;MPTLLLFILFKRYVVLEGVDCMKSKIRINRIMFPKGITKTSAGDFSIFTAEVIEHLEGEKPVINKIYNTMTLKGNVPAMKKGDEFIAVYDNPETNQFGTSYELKVLTKDVDKTNEKQVRDYLNYLCGENVATELMKLPDPLGMIERQETEELLKVKGIGKKRLDSIYKNMSESMDFGIAYAELTPLGLSENLVSRICRAYGSPATAIELCKTNPYALVKKVSGVSFLVADEIARKCGLDMKSESRVECAIHHILGESGANGRTYLSSNQLMHTLNELIQVEFEVVNKIIVKMQKEETIMLLNNGNEIALTYYFELEKKIAQELKRIATAESNIQVPDNWENVVKELEEEQGWQHTEEQWEGIRTVLHSNVTVVTGKAGSGKSTVTNAMCRVLNDYTIRMTCLSAKASQRIAEVTGRDASTIHRLLGLGKQKVKPEEIVPLFADIVILDEASMVSGELFLLLLKAIRSGSKLVILGDDGQLQAIGDCAVFSDMLITEKDILPVIKLSKIHRQAQASAIITKSIDVRNQIELYSKGFTGHTILGELRDLELFIQEEKEGLEKIVIEQFFENLKVVKNDIMEVQIITAMKNRGNLSTMNLNRIIQSQINTNYISTNRKEYTTSSGVMLLEGDKVINTKNNYRTKDIHGEEYPIFNGNIGIITEITKDVIRVDMNGRIVELKNKERDALNLAYAITVHSSQGSQWERVICTFDTSMWVLLNVEMLYTAMTRASKHCVKNSRR
;
A
#
# COMPACT_ATOMS: atom_id res chain seq x y z
N MET A 1 -44.77 -21.53 18.27
CA MET A 1 -43.83 -22.54 17.80
C MET A 1 -42.56 -21.99 17.08
N PRO A 2 -42.46 -20.71 16.66
CA PRO A 2 -41.18 -20.18 16.11
C PRO A 2 -40.11 -19.93 17.17
N THR A 3 -40.48 -19.56 18.38
CA THR A 3 -39.57 -19.27 19.51
C THR A 3 -38.82 -20.52 20.01
N LEU A 4 -39.44 -21.68 19.90
CA LEU A 4 -38.83 -22.95 20.28
C LEU A 4 -37.81 -23.43 19.22
N LEU A 5 -38.02 -23.07 17.96
CA LEU A 5 -37.09 -23.40 16.86
C LEU A 5 -35.83 -22.52 16.94
N LEU A 6 -35.95 -21.25 17.31
CA LEU A 6 -34.82 -20.35 17.55
C LEU A 6 -34.00 -20.82 18.79
N PHE A 7 -34.68 -21.28 19.84
CA PHE A 7 -34.02 -21.82 21.03
C PHE A 7 -33.35 -23.18 20.77
N ILE A 8 -33.91 -24.01 19.88
CA ILE A 8 -33.33 -25.29 19.46
C ILE A 8 -32.16 -25.05 18.46
N LEU A 9 -32.22 -24.06 17.58
CA LEU A 9 -31.11 -23.65 16.72
C LEU A 9 -29.96 -23.06 17.55
N PHE A 10 -30.26 -22.23 18.56
CA PHE A 10 -29.29 -21.71 19.51
C PHE A 10 -28.60 -22.81 20.33
N LYS A 11 -29.35 -23.85 20.79
CA LYS A 11 -28.77 -25.01 21.47
C LYS A 11 -27.94 -25.93 20.56
N ARG A 12 -28.22 -25.95 19.25
CA ARG A 12 -27.45 -26.78 18.31
C ARG A 12 -26.16 -26.09 17.82
N TYR A 13 -26.05 -24.76 17.94
CA TYR A 13 -24.87 -24.02 17.49
C TYR A 13 -23.86 -23.66 18.59
N VAL A 14 -24.18 -23.92 19.88
CA VAL A 14 -23.27 -23.66 21.02
C VAL A 14 -22.76 -24.95 21.64
N VAL A 15 -22.76 -26.06 20.92
CA VAL A 15 -21.96 -27.22 21.31
C VAL A 15 -20.61 -27.14 20.59
N LEU A 16 -19.73 -26.28 21.13
CA LEU A 16 -18.30 -26.43 20.96
C LEU A 16 -17.93 -27.74 21.72
N GLU A 17 -17.74 -28.81 20.99
CA GLU A 17 -17.19 -30.03 21.56
C GLU A 17 -15.83 -29.73 22.21
N GLY A 18 -15.78 -29.71 23.54
CA GLY A 18 -14.55 -29.77 24.32
C GLY A 18 -14.05 -28.55 25.06
N VAL A 19 -14.81 -27.43 25.16
CA VAL A 19 -14.43 -26.31 26.01
C VAL A 19 -15.63 -25.90 26.90
N ASP A 20 -15.46 -25.93 28.21
CA ASP A 20 -16.47 -25.46 29.18
C ASP A 20 -16.52 -23.94 29.17
N CYS A 21 -17.26 -23.35 28.22
CA CYS A 21 -17.49 -21.91 28.17
C CYS A 21 -18.45 -21.45 29.24
N MET A 22 -18.11 -20.37 29.93
CA MET A 22 -18.96 -19.70 30.91
C MET A 22 -19.78 -18.60 30.23
N LYS A 23 -21.03 -18.43 30.69
CA LYS A 23 -21.95 -17.41 30.16
C LYS A 23 -22.59 -16.63 31.30
N SER A 24 -22.53 -15.31 31.20
CA SER A 24 -23.11 -14.43 32.22
C SER A 24 -23.69 -13.16 31.59
N LYS A 25 -24.78 -12.67 32.20
CA LYS A 25 -25.25 -11.30 31.97
C LYS A 25 -24.40 -10.37 32.81
N ILE A 26 -23.82 -9.36 32.19
CA ILE A 26 -22.85 -8.44 32.80
C ILE A 26 -23.23 -6.98 32.55
N ARG A 27 -22.80 -6.08 33.46
CA ARG A 27 -22.86 -4.63 33.29
C ARG A 27 -21.45 -4.07 33.29
N ILE A 28 -21.11 -3.29 32.25
CA ILE A 28 -19.77 -2.69 32.10
C ILE A 28 -19.52 -1.70 33.23
N ASN A 29 -18.48 -1.93 34.04
CA ASN A 29 -18.07 -1.05 35.10
C ASN A 29 -17.02 -0.05 34.66
N ARG A 30 -15.91 -0.52 34.06
CA ARG A 30 -14.81 0.33 33.66
C ARG A 30 -14.02 -0.29 32.49
N ILE A 31 -13.64 0.53 31.50
CA ILE A 31 -12.67 0.19 30.48
C ILE A 31 -11.27 0.48 31.03
N MET A 32 -10.41 -0.55 31.06
CA MET A 32 -9.05 -0.46 31.60
C MET A 32 -8.02 -0.27 30.51
N PHE A 33 -8.29 -0.83 29.32
CA PHE A 33 -7.45 -0.70 28.12
C PHE A 33 -8.37 -0.58 26.89
N PRO A 34 -8.09 0.35 25.97
CA PRO A 34 -7.08 1.43 26.03
C PRO A 34 -7.30 2.40 27.20
N LYS A 35 -6.21 2.94 27.78
CA LYS A 35 -6.31 3.88 28.92
C LYS A 35 -6.93 5.22 28.48
N GLY A 36 -7.78 5.77 29.34
CA GLY A 36 -8.33 7.12 29.16
C GLY A 36 -9.57 7.22 28.28
N ILE A 37 -10.06 6.11 27.72
CA ILE A 37 -11.31 6.10 26.95
C ILE A 37 -12.51 5.81 27.84
N THR A 38 -13.63 6.45 27.52
CA THR A 38 -14.93 6.25 28.21
C THR A 38 -15.90 5.42 27.37
N LYS A 39 -15.58 5.20 26.08
CA LYS A 39 -16.37 4.43 25.11
C LYS A 39 -15.45 3.76 24.11
N THR A 40 -15.72 2.50 23.76
CA THR A 40 -15.05 1.77 22.67
C THR A 40 -15.77 1.96 21.34
N SER A 41 -15.07 1.67 20.24
CA SER A 41 -15.67 1.44 18.92
C SER A 41 -15.88 -0.06 18.68
N ALA A 42 -16.78 -0.40 17.77
CA ALA A 42 -16.98 -1.80 17.40
C ALA A 42 -15.71 -2.38 16.78
N GLY A 43 -15.22 -3.49 17.34
CA GLY A 43 -14.01 -4.16 16.93
C GLY A 43 -12.74 -3.77 17.68
N ASP A 44 -12.80 -2.88 18.65
CA ASP A 44 -11.64 -2.54 19.49
C ASP A 44 -11.29 -3.69 20.43
N PHE A 45 -10.01 -4.04 20.54
CA PHE A 45 -9.56 -4.90 21.62
C PHE A 45 -9.58 -4.12 22.95
N SER A 46 -10.24 -4.69 23.95
CA SER A 46 -10.41 -4.02 25.23
C SER A 46 -10.15 -4.97 26.41
N ILE A 47 -9.62 -4.39 27.51
CA ILE A 47 -9.61 -5.02 28.82
C ILE A 47 -10.55 -4.17 29.68
N PHE A 48 -11.56 -4.79 30.24
CA PHE A 48 -12.56 -4.08 31.01
C PHE A 48 -13.04 -4.89 32.23
N THR A 49 -13.56 -4.17 33.22
CA THR A 49 -14.21 -4.80 34.36
C THR A 49 -15.72 -4.69 34.23
N ALA A 50 -16.42 -5.75 34.61
CA ALA A 50 -17.86 -5.82 34.57
C ALA A 50 -18.41 -6.44 35.84
N GLU A 51 -19.57 -5.97 36.27
CA GLU A 51 -20.37 -6.56 37.31
C GLU A 51 -21.18 -7.72 36.70
N VAL A 52 -21.22 -8.86 37.40
CA VAL A 52 -22.05 -9.99 37.00
C VAL A 52 -23.46 -9.77 37.55
N ILE A 53 -24.41 -9.52 36.65
CA ILE A 53 -25.83 -9.34 37.02
C ILE A 53 -26.45 -10.71 37.27
N GLU A 54 -26.21 -11.66 36.35
CA GLU A 54 -26.76 -13.00 36.40
C GLU A 54 -25.76 -13.98 35.76
N HIS A 55 -25.56 -15.11 36.42
CA HIS A 55 -24.77 -16.21 35.85
C HIS A 55 -25.72 -17.20 35.17
N LEU A 56 -25.47 -17.42 33.84
CA LEU A 56 -26.40 -18.20 33.01
C LEU A 56 -25.97 -19.64 32.77
N GLU A 57 -24.68 -19.86 32.47
CA GLU A 57 -24.17 -21.21 32.09
C GLU A 57 -22.69 -21.35 32.50
N GLY A 58 -22.23 -22.61 32.78
CA GLY A 58 -20.86 -22.99 33.10
C GLY A 58 -20.46 -22.78 34.56
N GLU A 59 -19.13 -22.73 34.85
CA GLU A 59 -18.65 -22.45 36.21
C GLU A 59 -18.84 -20.98 36.56
N LYS A 60 -19.11 -20.70 37.84
CA LYS A 60 -19.24 -19.29 38.31
C LYS A 60 -17.90 -18.57 38.21
N PRO A 61 -17.87 -17.36 37.62
CA PRO A 61 -16.63 -16.62 37.51
C PRO A 61 -16.08 -16.18 38.87
N VAL A 62 -14.77 -16.13 38.97
CA VAL A 62 -14.08 -15.55 40.13
C VAL A 62 -14.26 -14.04 40.10
N ILE A 63 -14.89 -13.50 41.12
CA ILE A 63 -15.20 -12.07 41.27
C ILE A 63 -14.19 -11.44 42.23
N ASN A 64 -13.67 -10.27 41.86
CA ASN A 64 -12.85 -9.47 42.76
C ASN A 64 -13.70 -9.00 43.94
N LYS A 65 -13.37 -9.48 45.14
CA LYS A 65 -14.17 -9.24 46.35
C LYS A 65 -14.23 -7.76 46.79
N ILE A 66 -13.26 -6.94 46.38
CA ILE A 66 -13.20 -5.51 46.75
C ILE A 66 -14.14 -4.68 45.87
N TYR A 67 -14.16 -4.97 44.56
CA TYR A 67 -14.91 -4.15 43.59
C TYR A 67 -16.18 -4.84 43.06
N ASN A 68 -16.42 -6.06 43.45
CA ASN A 68 -17.55 -6.90 43.01
C ASN A 68 -17.61 -7.03 41.46
N THR A 69 -16.46 -7.16 40.81
CA THR A 69 -16.35 -7.21 39.35
C THR A 69 -15.48 -8.36 38.88
N MET A 70 -15.74 -8.85 37.67
CA MET A 70 -14.85 -9.71 36.89
C MET A 70 -14.09 -8.91 35.84
N THR A 71 -12.94 -9.41 35.43
CA THR A 71 -12.16 -8.81 34.35
C THR A 71 -12.27 -9.64 33.09
N LEU A 72 -12.62 -9.00 31.98
CA LEU A 72 -12.72 -9.58 30.66
C LEU A 72 -11.73 -8.92 29.70
N LYS A 73 -11.14 -9.71 28.81
CA LYS A 73 -10.23 -9.23 27.77
C LYS A 73 -10.64 -9.82 26.42
N GLY A 74 -10.74 -8.98 25.40
CA GLY A 74 -11.10 -9.43 24.04
C GLY A 74 -11.62 -8.28 23.19
N ASN A 75 -12.07 -8.64 22.01
CA ASN A 75 -12.66 -7.68 21.12
C ASN A 75 -14.10 -7.39 21.51
N VAL A 76 -14.47 -6.11 21.49
CA VAL A 76 -15.74 -5.65 22.03
C VAL A 76 -16.53 -4.86 21.00
N PRO A 77 -17.88 -4.87 21.06
CA PRO A 77 -18.70 -3.90 20.35
C PRO A 77 -18.48 -2.49 20.89
N ALA A 78 -19.12 -1.52 20.27
CA ALA A 78 -19.18 -0.18 20.85
C ALA A 78 -19.89 -0.25 22.20
N MET A 79 -19.15 0.00 23.30
CA MET A 79 -19.65 -0.08 24.66
C MET A 79 -19.14 1.08 25.52
N LYS A 80 -19.90 1.41 26.57
CA LYS A 80 -19.55 2.40 27.60
C LYS A 80 -19.92 1.88 28.97
N LYS A 81 -19.46 2.56 30.00
CA LYS A 81 -19.85 2.26 31.39
C LYS A 81 -21.37 2.27 31.56
N GLY A 82 -21.89 1.22 32.19
CA GLY A 82 -23.32 1.03 32.48
C GLY A 82 -24.08 0.23 31.41
N ASP A 83 -23.49 -0.03 30.25
CA ASP A 83 -24.12 -0.87 29.24
C ASP A 83 -24.19 -2.33 29.71
N GLU A 84 -25.29 -3.02 29.38
CA GLU A 84 -25.54 -4.42 29.72
C GLU A 84 -25.36 -5.31 28.50
N PHE A 85 -24.69 -6.44 28.73
CA PHE A 85 -24.37 -7.43 27.69
C PHE A 85 -24.50 -8.87 28.23
N ILE A 86 -24.73 -9.79 27.33
CA ILE A 86 -24.49 -11.21 27.57
C ILE A 86 -23.06 -11.50 27.09
N ALA A 87 -22.20 -11.96 28.00
CA ALA A 87 -20.82 -12.34 27.74
C ALA A 87 -20.68 -13.87 27.77
N VAL A 88 -20.02 -14.40 26.73
CA VAL A 88 -19.50 -15.77 26.71
C VAL A 88 -17.98 -15.68 26.79
N TYR A 89 -17.37 -16.40 27.74
CA TYR A 89 -15.95 -16.29 28.06
C TYR A 89 -15.40 -17.62 28.58
N ASP A 90 -14.08 -17.78 28.49
CA ASP A 90 -13.34 -18.95 28.97
C ASP A 90 -11.92 -18.58 29.42
N ASN A 91 -11.02 -19.58 29.55
CA ASN A 91 -9.58 -19.44 29.82
C ASN A 91 -9.28 -18.49 30.99
N PRO A 92 -9.59 -18.85 32.26
CA PRO A 92 -9.24 -18.06 33.40
C PRO A 92 -7.72 -17.96 33.57
N GLU A 93 -7.16 -16.76 33.47
CA GLU A 93 -5.78 -16.46 33.76
C GLU A 93 -5.66 -15.67 35.06
N THR A 94 -4.98 -16.23 36.06
CA THR A 94 -4.75 -15.57 37.33
C THR A 94 -3.32 -15.05 37.44
N ASN A 95 -3.18 -13.77 37.75
CA ASN A 95 -1.91 -13.11 37.96
C ASN A 95 -1.95 -12.25 39.25
N GLN A 96 -0.89 -11.50 39.52
CA GLN A 96 -0.80 -10.61 40.70
C GLN A 96 -1.92 -9.54 40.78
N PHE A 97 -2.65 -9.26 39.72
CA PHE A 97 -3.75 -8.29 39.65
C PHE A 97 -5.13 -8.93 39.73
N GLY A 98 -5.22 -10.27 39.80
CA GLY A 98 -6.46 -11.02 39.87
C GLY A 98 -6.69 -11.96 38.69
N THR A 99 -7.91 -12.51 38.61
CA THR A 99 -8.33 -13.41 37.53
C THR A 99 -8.98 -12.62 36.40
N SER A 100 -8.53 -12.86 35.17
CA SER A 100 -9.12 -12.35 33.93
C SER A 100 -9.56 -13.48 33.03
N TYR A 101 -10.60 -13.27 32.24
CA TYR A 101 -11.18 -14.24 31.33
C TYR A 101 -11.06 -13.75 29.89
N GLU A 102 -10.87 -14.65 28.97
CA GLU A 102 -10.90 -14.37 27.54
C GLU A 102 -12.34 -14.29 27.05
N LEU A 103 -12.72 -13.11 26.54
CA LEU A 103 -14.05 -12.88 26.00
C LEU A 103 -14.17 -13.52 24.61
N LYS A 104 -15.15 -14.38 24.41
CA LYS A 104 -15.47 -15.00 23.13
C LYS A 104 -16.58 -14.26 22.40
N VAL A 105 -17.64 -13.91 23.11
CA VAL A 105 -18.82 -13.20 22.55
C VAL A 105 -19.32 -12.17 23.53
N LEU A 106 -19.63 -10.98 23.04
CA LEU A 106 -20.30 -9.92 23.81
C LEU A 106 -21.48 -9.38 22.99
N THR A 107 -22.70 -9.83 23.34
CA THR A 107 -23.95 -9.41 22.68
C THR A 107 -24.72 -8.45 23.55
N LYS A 108 -25.23 -7.35 22.98
CA LYS A 108 -26.02 -6.38 23.73
C LYS A 108 -27.33 -7.04 24.15
N ASP A 109 -27.54 -7.13 25.46
CA ASP A 109 -28.83 -7.58 26.00
C ASP A 109 -29.75 -6.34 26.04
N VAL A 110 -30.72 -6.32 25.13
CA VAL A 110 -31.73 -5.28 25.08
C VAL A 110 -32.92 -5.74 25.88
N ASP A 111 -33.03 -5.25 27.09
CA ASP A 111 -34.24 -5.45 27.90
C ASP A 111 -35.42 -4.74 27.20
N LYS A 112 -36.30 -5.56 26.60
CA LYS A 112 -37.49 -5.09 25.85
C LYS A 112 -38.47 -4.32 26.72
N THR A 113 -38.36 -4.43 28.06
CA THR A 113 -39.18 -3.68 29.03
C THR A 113 -38.55 -2.33 29.35
N ASN A 114 -37.26 -2.11 29.01
CA ASN A 114 -36.53 -0.88 29.26
C ASN A 114 -36.63 0.07 28.05
N GLU A 115 -37.50 1.02 28.11
CA GLU A 115 -37.82 1.98 27.05
C GLU A 115 -36.56 2.71 26.48
N LYS A 116 -35.61 3.03 27.36
CA LYS A 116 -34.37 3.70 26.94
C LYS A 116 -33.46 2.79 26.12
N GLN A 117 -33.32 1.51 26.52
CA GLN A 117 -32.49 0.55 25.80
C GLN A 117 -33.12 0.21 24.43
N VAL A 118 -34.43 0.04 24.37
CA VAL A 118 -35.18 -0.18 23.14
C VAL A 118 -34.99 1.01 22.19
N ARG A 119 -35.11 2.26 22.69
CA ARG A 119 -34.90 3.47 21.92
C ARG A 119 -33.46 3.54 21.35
N ASP A 120 -32.43 3.31 22.19
CA ASP A 120 -31.03 3.37 21.79
C ASP A 120 -30.71 2.33 20.69
N TYR A 121 -31.32 1.14 20.80
CA TYR A 121 -31.13 0.09 19.78
C TYR A 121 -31.91 0.38 18.48
N LEU A 122 -33.11 0.91 18.57
CA LEU A 122 -33.86 1.38 17.39
C LEU A 122 -33.14 2.55 16.69
N ASN A 123 -32.55 3.47 17.44
CA ASN A 123 -31.71 4.54 16.89
C ASN A 123 -30.53 3.99 16.08
N TYR A 124 -29.92 2.92 16.56
CA TYR A 124 -28.85 2.22 15.83
C TYR A 124 -29.36 1.58 14.54
N LEU A 125 -30.52 0.92 14.57
CA LEU A 125 -31.08 0.20 13.42
C LEU A 125 -31.58 1.11 12.31
N CYS A 126 -32.25 2.23 12.65
CA CYS A 126 -33.00 3.02 11.69
C CYS A 126 -32.85 4.55 11.79
N GLY A 127 -32.06 5.04 12.74
CA GLY A 127 -31.85 6.47 13.00
C GLY A 127 -32.97 7.11 13.83
N GLU A 128 -32.62 8.23 14.51
CA GLU A 128 -33.40 8.85 15.59
C GLU A 128 -34.85 9.19 15.25
N ASN A 129 -35.08 9.73 14.05
CA ASN A 129 -36.44 10.15 13.63
C ASN A 129 -37.40 8.96 13.50
N VAL A 130 -36.93 7.83 12.94
CA VAL A 130 -37.77 6.64 12.74
C VAL A 130 -37.89 5.84 14.04
N ALA A 131 -36.81 5.78 14.83
CA ALA A 131 -36.84 5.16 16.15
C ALA A 131 -37.90 5.82 17.07
N THR A 132 -37.99 7.16 17.02
CA THR A 132 -39.03 7.91 17.79
C THR A 132 -40.45 7.55 17.39
N GLU A 133 -40.70 7.31 16.09
CA GLU A 133 -42.02 6.87 15.63
C GLU A 133 -42.28 5.39 15.97
N LEU A 134 -41.28 4.52 15.85
CA LEU A 134 -41.38 3.12 16.25
C LEU A 134 -41.65 2.94 17.75
N MET A 135 -41.08 3.80 18.60
CA MET A 135 -41.32 3.79 20.06
C MET A 135 -42.79 4.03 20.47
N LYS A 136 -43.63 4.49 19.54
CA LYS A 136 -45.08 4.64 19.79
C LYS A 136 -45.84 3.30 19.70
N LEU A 137 -45.17 2.25 19.18
CA LEU A 137 -45.75 0.91 19.11
C LEU A 137 -45.59 0.19 20.46
N PRO A 138 -46.49 -0.74 20.78
CA PRO A 138 -46.47 -1.46 22.07
C PRO A 138 -45.26 -2.39 22.25
N ASP A 139 -44.71 -2.98 21.16
CA ASP A 139 -43.57 -3.87 21.17
C ASP A 139 -42.78 -3.69 19.88
N PRO A 140 -42.08 -2.58 19.68
CA PRO A 140 -41.45 -2.26 18.39
C PRO A 140 -40.36 -3.24 17.97
N LEU A 141 -39.54 -3.73 18.90
CA LEU A 141 -38.50 -4.70 18.58
C LEU A 141 -39.09 -6.08 18.27
N GLY A 142 -40.06 -6.55 19.05
CA GLY A 142 -40.72 -7.82 18.77
C GLY A 142 -41.51 -7.80 17.46
N MET A 143 -42.11 -6.66 17.07
CA MET A 143 -42.77 -6.51 15.78
C MET A 143 -41.79 -6.58 14.61
N ILE A 144 -40.59 -6.00 14.75
CA ILE A 144 -39.51 -6.10 13.76
C ILE A 144 -38.99 -7.56 13.67
N GLU A 145 -38.76 -8.20 14.80
CA GLU A 145 -38.34 -9.62 14.87
C GLU A 145 -39.37 -10.59 14.23
N ARG A 146 -40.64 -10.35 14.47
CA ARG A 146 -41.73 -11.17 13.89
C ARG A 146 -42.08 -10.77 12.46
N GLN A 147 -41.40 -9.75 11.91
CA GLN A 147 -41.60 -9.22 10.56
C GLN A 147 -43.06 -8.81 10.28
N GLU A 148 -43.68 -8.13 11.22
CA GLU A 148 -45.05 -7.62 11.11
C GLU A 148 -45.12 -6.46 10.10
N THR A 149 -44.87 -6.77 8.83
CA THR A 149 -44.65 -5.83 7.72
C THR A 149 -45.81 -4.85 7.56
N GLU A 150 -47.05 -5.31 7.67
CA GLU A 150 -48.25 -4.46 7.46
C GLU A 150 -48.38 -3.37 8.53
N GLU A 151 -48.08 -3.68 9.77
CA GLU A 151 -48.13 -2.72 10.88
C GLU A 151 -46.96 -1.76 10.85
N LEU A 152 -45.74 -2.26 10.56
CA LEU A 152 -44.54 -1.45 10.46
C LEU A 152 -44.57 -0.46 9.29
N LEU A 153 -45.20 -0.80 8.20
CA LEU A 153 -45.40 0.15 7.06
C LEU A 153 -46.35 1.30 7.36
N LYS A 154 -47.19 1.20 8.41
CA LYS A 154 -48.06 2.29 8.86
C LYS A 154 -47.29 3.39 9.62
N VAL A 155 -46.07 3.07 10.08
CA VAL A 155 -45.24 3.98 10.86
C VAL A 155 -44.69 5.10 9.98
N LYS A 156 -44.87 6.34 10.44
CA LYS A 156 -44.42 7.52 9.67
C LYS A 156 -42.91 7.47 9.42
N GLY A 157 -42.50 7.57 8.17
CA GLY A 157 -41.10 7.54 7.74
C GLY A 157 -40.57 6.14 7.41
N ILE A 158 -41.40 5.09 7.49
CA ILE A 158 -41.06 3.73 7.06
C ILE A 158 -41.78 3.42 5.75
N GLY A 159 -41.04 3.44 4.66
CA GLY A 159 -41.47 2.87 3.36
C GLY A 159 -40.85 1.48 3.17
N LYS A 160 -41.30 0.73 2.18
CA LYS A 160 -40.88 -0.64 1.91
C LYS A 160 -39.34 -0.81 1.88
N LYS A 161 -38.62 0.07 1.14
CA LYS A 161 -37.14 0.04 1.07
C LYS A 161 -36.47 0.26 2.42
N ARG A 162 -37.06 1.10 3.26
CA ARG A 162 -36.50 1.39 4.59
C ARG A 162 -36.79 0.27 5.58
N LEU A 163 -37.94 -0.36 5.48
CA LEU A 163 -38.29 -1.53 6.26
C LEU A 163 -37.38 -2.71 5.92
N ASP A 164 -37.12 -2.96 4.63
CA ASP A 164 -36.15 -3.95 4.18
C ASP A 164 -34.76 -3.68 4.73
N SER A 165 -34.36 -2.40 4.80
CA SER A 165 -33.08 -1.99 5.42
C SER A 165 -33.03 -2.24 6.92
N ILE A 166 -34.14 -2.01 7.64
CA ILE A 166 -34.26 -2.28 9.10
C ILE A 166 -34.13 -3.78 9.35
N TYR A 167 -34.84 -4.62 8.61
CA TYR A 167 -34.74 -6.08 8.71
C TYR A 167 -33.33 -6.56 8.41
N LYS A 168 -32.70 -6.01 7.36
CA LYS A 168 -31.35 -6.32 6.98
C LYS A 168 -30.33 -5.95 8.06
N ASN A 169 -30.40 -4.71 8.59
CA ASN A 169 -29.50 -4.23 9.64
C ASN A 169 -29.63 -5.07 10.93
N MET A 170 -30.84 -5.49 11.28
CA MET A 170 -31.10 -6.32 12.45
C MET A 170 -30.50 -7.72 12.27
N SER A 171 -30.73 -8.36 11.13
CA SER A 171 -30.14 -9.66 10.76
C SER A 171 -28.62 -9.59 10.67
N GLU A 172 -28.08 -8.60 9.97
CA GLU A 172 -26.61 -8.43 9.83
C GLU A 172 -25.91 -8.26 11.19
N SER A 173 -26.52 -7.53 12.14
CA SER A 173 -25.90 -7.31 13.45
C SER A 173 -25.79 -8.61 14.28
N MET A 174 -26.71 -9.52 14.14
CA MET A 174 -26.69 -10.83 14.81
C MET A 174 -25.75 -11.82 14.10
N ASP A 175 -25.83 -11.90 12.76
CA ASP A 175 -25.04 -12.82 11.94
C ASP A 175 -23.55 -12.47 11.94
N PHE A 176 -23.19 -11.19 11.96
CA PHE A 176 -21.78 -10.78 12.07
C PHE A 176 -21.15 -11.20 13.41
N GLY A 177 -21.89 -11.12 14.52
CA GLY A 177 -21.42 -11.59 15.83
C GLY A 177 -21.04 -13.07 15.80
N ILE A 178 -21.85 -13.89 15.13
CA ILE A 178 -21.58 -15.33 14.95
C ILE A 178 -20.34 -15.54 14.07
N ALA A 179 -20.22 -14.81 12.96
CA ALA A 179 -19.05 -14.92 12.09
C ALA A 179 -17.75 -14.54 12.80
N TYR A 180 -17.75 -13.52 13.64
CA TYR A 180 -16.60 -13.16 14.45
C TYR A 180 -16.23 -14.28 15.44
N ALA A 181 -17.20 -14.83 16.16
CA ALA A 181 -16.97 -15.90 17.11
C ALA A 181 -16.40 -17.16 16.46
N GLU A 182 -16.87 -17.51 15.26
CA GLU A 182 -16.45 -18.70 14.52
C GLU A 182 -15.14 -18.55 13.76
N LEU A 183 -14.85 -17.35 13.22
CA LEU A 183 -13.74 -17.14 12.31
C LEU A 183 -12.50 -16.51 12.96
N THR A 184 -12.64 -15.78 14.07
CA THR A 184 -11.49 -15.21 14.80
C THR A 184 -10.55 -16.31 15.36
N PRO A 185 -11.04 -17.44 15.90
CA PRO A 185 -10.17 -18.55 16.33
C PRO A 185 -9.34 -19.16 15.19
N LEU A 186 -9.80 -18.99 13.94
CA LEU A 186 -9.05 -19.42 12.76
C LEU A 186 -7.88 -18.48 12.41
N GLY A 187 -7.66 -17.40 13.16
CA GLY A 187 -6.58 -16.44 12.97
C GLY A 187 -6.96 -15.24 12.07
N LEU A 188 -8.25 -15.09 11.76
CA LEU A 188 -8.74 -13.96 10.97
C LEU A 188 -8.98 -12.74 11.86
N SER A 189 -8.42 -11.60 11.46
CA SER A 189 -8.75 -10.32 12.10
C SER A 189 -10.20 -9.93 11.80
N GLU A 190 -10.85 -9.18 12.70
CA GLU A 190 -12.23 -8.72 12.51
C GLU A 190 -12.44 -7.97 11.21
N ASN A 191 -11.48 -7.13 10.84
CA ASN A 191 -11.50 -6.41 9.56
C ASN A 191 -11.55 -7.38 8.37
N LEU A 192 -10.86 -8.50 8.48
CA LEU A 192 -10.83 -9.51 7.43
C LEU A 192 -12.12 -10.32 7.43
N VAL A 193 -12.65 -10.71 8.58
CA VAL A 193 -13.96 -11.36 8.72
C VAL A 193 -15.05 -10.47 8.08
N SER A 194 -15.08 -9.18 8.43
CA SER A 194 -16.04 -8.23 7.84
C SER A 194 -15.95 -8.16 6.31
N ARG A 195 -14.71 -8.15 5.76
CA ARG A 195 -14.50 -8.15 4.31
C ARG A 195 -14.97 -9.44 3.66
N ILE A 196 -14.70 -10.60 4.26
CA ILE A 196 -15.14 -11.90 3.76
C ILE A 196 -16.67 -11.95 3.74
N CYS A 197 -17.34 -11.59 4.84
CA CYS A 197 -18.80 -11.56 4.90
C CYS A 197 -19.42 -10.66 3.83
N ARG A 198 -18.88 -9.45 3.63
CA ARG A 198 -19.35 -8.53 2.59
C ARG A 198 -19.12 -9.06 1.17
N ALA A 199 -17.97 -9.69 0.91
CA ALA A 199 -17.63 -10.22 -0.40
C ALA A 199 -18.55 -11.36 -0.83
N TYR A 200 -19.06 -12.13 0.12
CA TYR A 200 -19.96 -13.26 -0.13
C TYR A 200 -21.43 -12.96 0.20
N GLY A 201 -21.73 -11.75 0.68
CA GLY A 201 -23.10 -11.26 0.89
C GLY A 201 -23.78 -11.84 2.13
N SER A 202 -23.17 -12.78 2.84
CA SER A 202 -23.74 -13.45 4.01
C SER A 202 -22.65 -13.95 4.96
N PRO A 203 -22.78 -13.70 6.28
CA PRO A 203 -21.93 -14.29 7.31
C PRO A 203 -21.97 -15.83 7.30
N ALA A 204 -23.12 -16.45 7.11
CA ALA A 204 -23.25 -17.91 7.05
C ALA A 204 -22.44 -18.51 5.89
N THR A 205 -22.52 -17.93 4.70
CA THR A 205 -21.72 -18.35 3.54
C THR A 205 -20.22 -18.15 3.80
N ALA A 206 -19.83 -17.07 4.49
CA ALA A 206 -18.45 -16.82 4.87
C ALA A 206 -17.90 -17.90 5.80
N ILE A 207 -18.68 -18.30 6.81
CA ILE A 207 -18.32 -19.37 7.76
C ILE A 207 -18.21 -20.71 7.01
N GLU A 208 -19.18 -21.04 6.18
CA GLU A 208 -19.20 -22.28 5.40
C GLU A 208 -17.96 -22.38 4.51
N LEU A 209 -17.64 -21.34 3.75
CA LEU A 209 -16.47 -21.30 2.88
C LEU A 209 -15.16 -21.43 3.65
N CYS A 210 -15.01 -20.73 4.78
CA CYS A 210 -13.84 -20.87 5.63
C CYS A 210 -13.66 -22.34 6.13
N LYS A 211 -14.76 -23.02 6.44
CA LYS A 211 -14.74 -24.40 6.96
C LYS A 211 -14.66 -25.48 5.89
N THR A 212 -15.03 -25.20 4.64
CA THR A 212 -15.09 -26.20 3.56
C THR A 212 -14.07 -25.97 2.46
N ASN A 213 -13.85 -24.71 2.05
CA ASN A 213 -12.90 -24.35 0.99
C ASN A 213 -12.37 -22.92 1.16
N PRO A 214 -11.47 -22.67 2.11
CA PRO A 214 -10.91 -21.33 2.34
C PRO A 214 -10.10 -20.77 1.15
N TYR A 215 -9.62 -21.63 0.25
CA TYR A 215 -8.88 -21.21 -0.95
C TYR A 215 -9.74 -20.40 -1.92
N ALA A 216 -11.06 -20.61 -1.92
CA ALA A 216 -11.97 -19.78 -2.71
C ALA A 216 -11.98 -18.29 -2.29
N LEU A 217 -11.60 -18.00 -1.03
CA LEU A 217 -11.53 -16.63 -0.52
C LEU A 217 -10.43 -15.80 -1.21
N VAL A 218 -9.32 -16.45 -1.58
CA VAL A 218 -8.13 -15.79 -2.16
C VAL A 218 -8.48 -15.03 -3.44
N LYS A 219 -9.34 -15.60 -4.29
CA LYS A 219 -9.74 -14.99 -5.57
C LYS A 219 -10.65 -13.75 -5.39
N LYS A 220 -11.37 -13.63 -4.28
CA LYS A 220 -12.45 -12.63 -4.12
C LYS A 220 -12.23 -11.61 -3.02
N VAL A 221 -11.38 -11.93 -2.03
CA VAL A 221 -11.22 -11.09 -0.83
C VAL A 221 -9.81 -10.54 -0.73
N SER A 222 -9.65 -9.25 -0.98
CA SER A 222 -8.35 -8.59 -0.79
C SER A 222 -7.86 -8.75 0.65
N GLY A 223 -6.61 -9.21 0.80
CA GLY A 223 -5.97 -9.46 2.10
C GLY A 223 -6.09 -10.89 2.61
N VAL A 224 -6.77 -11.80 1.87
CA VAL A 224 -6.65 -13.23 2.05
C VAL A 224 -5.63 -13.75 1.04
N SER A 225 -4.41 -14.06 1.51
CA SER A 225 -3.38 -14.71 0.71
C SER A 225 -3.53 -16.24 0.76
N PHE A 226 -2.80 -16.96 -0.10
CA PHE A 226 -2.70 -18.42 0.00
C PHE A 226 -2.30 -18.88 1.41
N LEU A 227 -1.31 -18.24 2.02
CA LEU A 227 -0.82 -18.59 3.36
C LEU A 227 -1.90 -18.46 4.43
N VAL A 228 -2.73 -17.41 4.36
CA VAL A 228 -3.87 -17.22 5.26
C VAL A 228 -4.92 -18.32 5.04
N ALA A 229 -5.26 -18.63 3.79
CA ALA A 229 -6.21 -19.68 3.45
C ALA A 229 -5.71 -21.06 3.88
N ASP A 230 -4.41 -21.34 3.72
CA ASP A 230 -3.78 -22.61 4.11
C ASP A 230 -3.74 -22.78 5.63
N GLU A 231 -3.55 -21.70 6.39
CA GLU A 231 -3.64 -21.72 7.86
C GLU A 231 -5.08 -22.01 8.32
N ILE A 232 -6.08 -21.41 7.68
CA ILE A 232 -7.50 -21.70 7.96
C ILE A 232 -7.80 -23.18 7.68
N ALA A 233 -7.37 -23.68 6.50
CA ALA A 233 -7.58 -25.06 6.11
C ALA A 233 -6.99 -26.04 7.13
N ARG A 234 -5.78 -25.79 7.63
CA ARG A 234 -5.13 -26.60 8.67
C ARG A 234 -5.90 -26.59 9.99
N LYS A 235 -6.33 -25.42 10.44
CA LYS A 235 -7.12 -25.28 11.68
C LYS A 235 -8.47 -25.93 11.57
N CYS A 236 -9.09 -25.95 10.38
CA CYS A 236 -10.35 -26.65 10.12
C CYS A 236 -10.18 -28.15 9.87
N GLY A 237 -8.95 -28.69 9.86
CA GLY A 237 -8.69 -30.11 9.60
C GLY A 237 -9.04 -30.58 8.19
N LEU A 238 -8.97 -29.66 7.20
CA LEU A 238 -9.27 -29.96 5.80
C LEU A 238 -8.16 -30.81 5.14
N ASP A 239 -8.54 -31.52 4.08
CA ASP A 239 -7.60 -32.32 3.31
C ASP A 239 -6.50 -31.44 2.68
N MET A 240 -5.26 -31.59 3.20
CA MET A 240 -4.08 -30.85 2.73
C MET A 240 -3.54 -31.36 1.37
N LYS A 241 -4.17 -32.38 0.77
CA LYS A 241 -3.89 -32.85 -0.59
C LYS A 241 -4.96 -32.40 -1.59
N SER A 242 -5.91 -31.56 -1.18
CA SER A 242 -7.03 -31.11 -2.03
C SER A 242 -6.56 -30.40 -3.29
N GLU A 243 -7.25 -30.63 -4.41
CA GLU A 243 -6.98 -29.95 -5.69
C GLU A 243 -7.06 -28.41 -5.57
N SER A 244 -8.01 -27.90 -4.78
CA SER A 244 -8.16 -26.46 -4.52
C SER A 244 -6.94 -25.84 -3.85
N ARG A 245 -6.27 -26.58 -2.97
CA ARG A 245 -5.01 -26.13 -2.34
C ARG A 245 -3.91 -25.99 -3.37
N VAL A 246 -3.71 -27.00 -4.20
CA VAL A 246 -2.64 -27.01 -5.22
C VAL A 246 -2.89 -25.95 -6.28
N GLU A 247 -4.13 -25.81 -6.77
CA GLU A 247 -4.53 -24.75 -7.70
C GLU A 247 -4.26 -23.36 -7.12
N CYS A 248 -4.64 -23.13 -5.86
CA CYS A 248 -4.41 -21.85 -5.19
C CYS A 248 -2.90 -21.57 -4.97
N ALA A 249 -2.11 -22.61 -4.65
CA ALA A 249 -0.66 -22.49 -4.50
C ALA A 249 0.02 -22.12 -5.83
N ILE A 250 -0.39 -22.75 -6.96
CA ILE A 250 0.10 -22.40 -8.30
C ILE A 250 -0.20 -20.94 -8.62
N HIS A 251 -1.45 -20.51 -8.42
CA HIS A 251 -1.84 -19.10 -8.60
C HIS A 251 -1.03 -18.14 -7.74
N HIS A 252 -0.78 -18.49 -6.48
CA HIS A 252 0.02 -17.68 -5.56
C HIS A 252 1.46 -17.54 -6.05
N ILE A 253 2.13 -18.64 -6.39
CA ILE A 253 3.52 -18.63 -6.85
C ILE A 253 3.67 -17.83 -8.15
N LEU A 254 2.81 -18.07 -9.14
CA LEU A 254 2.82 -17.33 -10.40
C LEU A 254 2.46 -15.86 -10.20
N GLY A 255 1.52 -15.56 -9.29
CA GLY A 255 1.13 -14.18 -8.95
C GLY A 255 2.25 -13.41 -8.26
N GLU A 256 2.93 -14.03 -7.29
CA GLU A 256 4.09 -13.41 -6.63
C GLU A 256 5.27 -13.20 -7.59
N SER A 257 5.51 -14.17 -8.48
CA SER A 257 6.50 -14.03 -9.53
C SER A 257 6.20 -12.85 -10.45
N GLY A 258 4.93 -12.72 -10.90
CA GLY A 258 4.48 -11.62 -11.74
C GLY A 258 4.57 -10.26 -11.05
N ALA A 259 4.20 -10.18 -9.77
CA ALA A 259 4.34 -8.96 -8.96
C ALA A 259 5.81 -8.51 -8.79
N ASN A 260 6.76 -9.44 -8.98
CA ASN A 260 8.19 -9.17 -9.01
C ASN A 260 8.75 -9.03 -10.45
N GLY A 261 7.89 -8.79 -11.42
CA GLY A 261 8.24 -8.56 -12.83
C GLY A 261 8.50 -9.82 -13.66
N ARG A 262 8.35 -11.02 -13.09
CA ARG A 262 8.51 -12.30 -13.81
C ARG A 262 7.15 -12.91 -14.10
N THR A 263 6.60 -12.61 -15.24
CA THR A 263 5.24 -12.99 -15.65
C THR A 263 5.07 -14.46 -16.01
N TYR A 264 6.16 -15.21 -16.17
CA TYR A 264 6.17 -16.66 -16.31
C TYR A 264 7.29 -17.32 -15.48
N LEU A 265 7.15 -18.59 -15.22
CA LEU A 265 8.16 -19.46 -14.62
C LEU A 265 8.40 -20.68 -15.52
N SER A 266 9.61 -21.22 -15.49
CA SER A 266 9.82 -22.56 -16.06
C SER A 266 9.08 -23.61 -15.24
N SER A 267 8.64 -24.69 -15.89
CA SER A 267 7.96 -25.80 -15.21
C SER A 267 8.78 -26.36 -14.04
N ASN A 268 10.10 -26.40 -14.19
CA ASN A 268 11.01 -26.86 -13.13
C ASN A 268 11.04 -25.90 -11.93
N GLN A 269 11.07 -24.57 -12.19
CA GLN A 269 11.03 -23.57 -11.12
C GLN A 269 9.70 -23.63 -10.34
N LEU A 270 8.58 -23.74 -11.08
CA LEU A 270 7.27 -23.87 -10.44
C LEU A 270 7.20 -25.11 -9.57
N MET A 271 7.65 -26.29 -10.07
CA MET A 271 7.66 -27.52 -9.31
C MET A 271 8.54 -27.46 -8.07
N HIS A 272 9.71 -26.85 -8.17
CA HIS A 272 10.61 -26.66 -7.03
C HIS A 272 9.94 -25.82 -5.95
N THR A 273 9.41 -24.66 -6.33
CA THR A 273 8.74 -23.73 -5.38
C THR A 273 7.48 -24.34 -4.79
N LEU A 274 6.70 -25.10 -5.59
CA LEU A 274 5.54 -25.85 -5.06
C LEU A 274 5.94 -26.89 -4.01
N ASN A 275 7.01 -27.63 -4.25
CA ASN A 275 7.49 -28.64 -3.30
C ASN A 275 8.00 -28.03 -1.99
N GLU A 276 8.63 -26.85 -2.06
CA GLU A 276 9.02 -26.08 -0.86
C GLU A 276 7.80 -25.58 -0.08
N LEU A 277 6.75 -25.17 -0.80
CA LEU A 277 5.57 -24.57 -0.18
C LEU A 277 4.58 -25.60 0.37
N ILE A 278 4.27 -26.68 -0.39
CA ILE A 278 3.17 -27.60 -0.08
C ILE A 278 3.49 -29.10 -0.16
N GLN A 279 4.69 -29.49 -0.58
CA GLN A 279 5.11 -30.90 -0.73
C GLN A 279 4.08 -31.76 -1.47
N VAL A 280 3.97 -31.58 -2.79
CA VAL A 280 2.97 -32.23 -3.63
C VAL A 280 3.63 -33.11 -4.71
N GLU A 281 2.98 -34.23 -5.03
CA GLU A 281 3.45 -35.16 -6.06
C GLU A 281 3.30 -34.58 -7.47
N PHE A 282 4.27 -34.85 -8.34
CA PHE A 282 4.32 -34.31 -9.72
C PHE A 282 3.04 -34.66 -10.52
N GLU A 283 2.53 -35.87 -10.39
CA GLU A 283 1.34 -36.31 -11.13
C GLU A 283 0.09 -35.51 -10.78
N VAL A 284 -0.08 -35.16 -9.51
CA VAL A 284 -1.17 -34.30 -9.03
C VAL A 284 -1.06 -32.91 -9.62
N VAL A 285 0.17 -32.32 -9.60
CA VAL A 285 0.40 -31.00 -10.15
C VAL A 285 0.11 -30.98 -11.65
N ASN A 286 0.58 -31.97 -12.40
CA ASN A 286 0.37 -32.07 -13.85
C ASN A 286 -1.13 -32.16 -14.19
N LYS A 287 -1.90 -32.97 -13.46
CA LYS A 287 -3.37 -33.06 -13.62
C LYS A 287 -4.03 -31.69 -13.42
N ILE A 288 -3.59 -30.94 -12.41
CA ILE A 288 -4.16 -29.63 -12.09
C ILE A 288 -3.74 -28.57 -13.13
N ILE A 289 -2.50 -28.58 -13.59
CA ILE A 289 -2.03 -27.71 -14.68
C ILE A 289 -2.88 -27.91 -15.95
N VAL A 290 -3.15 -29.16 -16.31
CA VAL A 290 -4.03 -29.48 -17.48
C VAL A 290 -5.44 -28.96 -17.26
N LYS A 291 -5.98 -29.06 -16.05
CA LYS A 291 -7.28 -28.50 -15.68
C LYS A 291 -7.27 -26.98 -15.79
N MET A 292 -6.30 -26.32 -15.17
CA MET A 292 -6.17 -24.84 -15.18
C MET A 292 -5.97 -24.28 -16.57
N GLN A 293 -5.26 -25.00 -17.47
CA GLN A 293 -5.12 -24.63 -18.87
C GLN A 293 -6.48 -24.71 -19.60
N LYS A 294 -7.27 -25.78 -19.37
CA LYS A 294 -8.63 -25.90 -19.94
C LYS A 294 -9.59 -24.82 -19.44
N GLU A 295 -9.41 -24.39 -18.21
CA GLU A 295 -10.18 -23.29 -17.59
C GLU A 295 -9.63 -21.89 -17.98
N GLU A 296 -8.62 -21.85 -18.85
CA GLU A 296 -7.95 -20.63 -19.32
C GLU A 296 -7.42 -19.73 -18.19
N THR A 297 -7.09 -20.30 -17.02
CA THR A 297 -6.52 -19.56 -15.89
C THR A 297 -5.01 -19.42 -15.99
N ILE A 298 -4.35 -20.34 -16.71
CA ILE A 298 -2.93 -20.31 -17.03
C ILE A 298 -2.69 -20.56 -18.52
N MET A 299 -1.53 -20.10 -19.01
CA MET A 299 -1.01 -20.36 -20.35
C MET A 299 0.25 -21.21 -20.27
N LEU A 300 0.32 -22.22 -21.12
CA LEU A 300 1.55 -23.00 -21.33
C LEU A 300 2.27 -22.44 -22.56
N LEU A 301 3.53 -22.06 -22.37
CA LEU A 301 4.40 -21.46 -23.38
C LEU A 301 5.55 -22.42 -23.67
N ASN A 302 6.21 -22.23 -24.78
CA ASN A 302 7.39 -23.02 -25.22
C ASN A 302 7.19 -24.54 -25.07
N ASN A 303 6.09 -25.06 -25.64
CA ASN A 303 5.71 -26.49 -25.60
C ASN A 303 5.52 -27.02 -24.17
N GLY A 304 5.03 -26.17 -23.25
CA GLY A 304 4.77 -26.52 -21.85
C GLY A 304 5.99 -26.40 -20.93
N ASN A 305 7.13 -25.91 -21.42
CA ASN A 305 8.31 -25.68 -20.61
C ASN A 305 8.19 -24.44 -19.71
N GLU A 306 7.27 -23.53 -20.04
CA GLU A 306 7.02 -22.29 -19.30
C GLU A 306 5.53 -22.12 -19.01
N ILE A 307 5.21 -21.58 -17.84
CA ILE A 307 3.84 -21.42 -17.33
C ILE A 307 3.65 -19.98 -16.88
N ALA A 308 2.58 -19.35 -17.36
CA ALA A 308 2.16 -18.01 -16.99
C ALA A 308 0.71 -17.98 -16.51
N LEU A 309 0.33 -17.00 -15.68
CA LEU A 309 -1.08 -16.68 -15.52
C LEU A 309 -1.61 -16.06 -16.83
N THR A 310 -2.79 -16.49 -17.28
CA THR A 310 -3.43 -15.95 -18.49
C THR A 310 -3.58 -14.44 -18.43
N TYR A 311 -3.85 -13.89 -17.25
CA TYR A 311 -3.90 -12.46 -17.01
C TYR A 311 -2.63 -11.72 -17.46
N TYR A 312 -1.45 -12.20 -17.07
CA TYR A 312 -0.17 -11.56 -17.44
C TYR A 312 0.11 -11.70 -18.93
N PHE A 313 -0.12 -12.89 -19.47
CA PHE A 313 0.06 -13.15 -20.92
C PHE A 313 -0.81 -12.21 -21.77
N GLU A 314 -2.09 -12.06 -21.42
CA GLU A 314 -3.00 -11.17 -22.15
C GLU A 314 -2.67 -9.69 -21.93
N LEU A 315 -2.16 -9.31 -20.76
CA LEU A 315 -1.70 -7.94 -20.50
C LEU A 315 -0.51 -7.59 -21.40
N GLU A 316 0.53 -8.41 -21.44
CA GLU A 316 1.72 -8.21 -22.28
C GLU A 316 1.37 -8.19 -23.75
N LYS A 317 0.53 -9.12 -24.20
CA LYS A 317 0.04 -9.18 -25.58
C LYS A 317 -0.70 -7.89 -25.97
N LYS A 318 -1.56 -7.35 -25.12
CA LYS A 318 -2.25 -6.07 -25.38
C LYS A 318 -1.27 -4.89 -25.41
N ILE A 319 -0.28 -4.87 -24.52
CA ILE A 319 0.80 -3.86 -24.54
C ILE A 319 1.55 -3.91 -25.86
N ALA A 320 2.00 -5.10 -26.30
CA ALA A 320 2.70 -5.28 -27.57
C ALA A 320 1.86 -4.85 -28.78
N GLN A 321 0.55 -5.16 -28.78
CA GLN A 321 -0.37 -4.74 -29.83
C GLN A 321 -0.50 -3.22 -29.91
N GLU A 322 -0.62 -2.53 -28.78
CA GLU A 322 -0.74 -1.08 -28.73
C GLU A 322 0.58 -0.38 -29.11
N LEU A 323 1.73 -0.90 -28.65
CA LEU A 323 3.04 -0.39 -29.07
C LEU A 323 3.20 -0.52 -30.60
N LYS A 324 2.84 -1.68 -31.16
CA LYS A 324 2.86 -1.91 -32.60
C LYS A 324 1.93 -0.94 -33.33
N ARG A 325 0.70 -0.73 -32.84
CA ARG A 325 -0.26 0.22 -33.40
C ARG A 325 0.34 1.62 -33.52
N ILE A 326 0.99 2.12 -32.46
CA ILE A 326 1.59 3.46 -32.46
C ILE A 326 2.83 3.49 -33.36
N ALA A 327 3.71 2.48 -33.27
CA ALA A 327 4.98 2.45 -33.99
C ALA A 327 4.81 2.38 -35.51
N THR A 328 3.80 1.62 -35.99
CA THR A 328 3.59 1.39 -37.44
C THR A 328 2.59 2.36 -38.09
N ALA A 329 1.99 3.25 -37.33
CA ALA A 329 1.08 4.25 -37.88
C ALA A 329 1.84 5.27 -38.73
N GLU A 330 1.17 5.83 -39.74
CA GLU A 330 1.69 7.00 -40.45
C GLU A 330 1.83 8.19 -39.48
N SER A 331 2.99 8.83 -39.47
CA SER A 331 3.29 9.93 -38.53
C SER A 331 2.56 11.19 -38.92
N ASN A 332 1.88 11.81 -37.95
CA ASN A 332 1.31 13.15 -38.12
C ASN A 332 2.35 14.26 -37.90
N ILE A 333 3.59 13.91 -37.57
CA ILE A 333 4.66 14.85 -37.24
C ILE A 333 5.64 14.94 -38.39
N GLN A 334 5.83 16.14 -38.89
CA GLN A 334 6.85 16.46 -39.87
C GLN A 334 8.07 17.03 -39.19
N VAL A 335 9.21 16.39 -39.37
CA VAL A 335 10.50 16.87 -38.85
C VAL A 335 11.01 17.96 -39.80
N PRO A 336 11.34 19.17 -39.32
CA PRO A 336 11.90 20.24 -40.18
C PRO A 336 13.21 19.81 -40.82
N ASP A 337 13.42 20.10 -42.11
CA ASP A 337 14.66 19.74 -42.82
C ASP A 337 15.93 20.33 -42.16
N ASN A 338 15.81 21.46 -41.49
CA ASN A 338 16.90 22.13 -40.80
C ASN A 338 17.08 21.69 -39.33
N TRP A 339 16.49 20.59 -38.90
CA TRP A 339 16.51 20.14 -37.49
C TRP A 339 17.93 20.02 -36.91
N GLU A 340 18.94 19.64 -37.72
CA GLU A 340 20.35 19.53 -37.28
C GLU A 340 20.92 20.93 -36.92
N ASN A 341 20.53 21.99 -37.66
CA ASN A 341 20.95 23.33 -37.34
C ASN A 341 20.33 23.85 -36.05
N VAL A 342 19.04 23.54 -35.80
CA VAL A 342 18.37 23.89 -34.54
C VAL A 342 19.07 23.23 -33.35
N VAL A 343 19.53 21.98 -33.51
CA VAL A 343 20.28 21.28 -32.44
C VAL A 343 21.67 21.88 -32.24
N LYS A 344 22.36 22.32 -33.32
CA LYS A 344 23.66 23.01 -33.22
C LYS A 344 23.54 24.39 -32.56
N GLU A 345 22.50 25.14 -32.89
CA GLU A 345 22.18 26.39 -32.19
C GLU A 345 21.98 26.17 -30.69
N LEU A 346 21.29 25.08 -30.30
CA LEU A 346 21.14 24.70 -28.91
C LEU A 346 22.49 24.35 -28.24
N GLU A 347 23.42 23.72 -28.95
CA GLU A 347 24.79 23.43 -28.47
C GLU A 347 25.55 24.72 -28.21
N GLU A 348 25.42 25.70 -29.11
CA GLU A 348 26.06 27.03 -28.99
C GLU A 348 25.46 27.79 -27.77
N GLU A 349 24.12 27.81 -27.62
CA GLU A 349 23.44 28.44 -26.48
C GLU A 349 23.88 27.83 -25.13
N GLN A 350 24.07 26.51 -25.09
CA GLN A 350 24.44 25.77 -23.88
C GLN A 350 25.96 25.81 -23.59
N GLY A 351 26.79 26.09 -24.59
CA GLY A 351 28.26 26.13 -24.47
C GLY A 351 28.94 24.77 -24.43
N TRP A 352 28.23 23.68 -24.83
CA TRP A 352 28.77 22.33 -24.90
C TRP A 352 28.09 21.50 -26.03
N GLN A 353 28.80 20.50 -26.54
CA GLN A 353 28.34 19.66 -27.65
C GLN A 353 27.71 18.37 -27.18
N HIS A 354 26.71 17.91 -27.91
CA HIS A 354 26.13 16.57 -27.71
C HIS A 354 27.13 15.47 -28.09
N THR A 355 27.07 14.38 -27.36
CA THR A 355 27.85 13.18 -27.73
C THR A 355 27.24 12.51 -28.97
N GLU A 356 28.01 11.67 -29.64
CA GLU A 356 27.54 10.89 -30.79
C GLU A 356 26.30 10.04 -30.45
N GLU A 357 26.28 9.38 -29.27
CA GLU A 357 25.13 8.63 -28.77
C GLU A 357 23.89 9.53 -28.57
N GLN A 358 24.09 10.78 -28.12
CA GLN A 358 22.98 11.75 -27.97
C GLN A 358 22.47 12.23 -29.32
N TRP A 359 23.37 12.50 -30.30
CA TRP A 359 22.98 12.82 -31.66
C TRP A 359 22.19 11.69 -32.31
N GLU A 360 22.64 10.44 -32.19
CA GLU A 360 21.89 9.27 -32.65
C GLU A 360 20.53 9.17 -31.97
N GLY A 361 20.49 9.41 -30.64
CA GLY A 361 19.26 9.46 -29.86
C GLY A 361 18.28 10.52 -30.36
N ILE A 362 18.75 11.74 -30.61
CA ILE A 362 17.93 12.85 -31.12
C ILE A 362 17.38 12.49 -32.50
N ARG A 363 18.24 12.00 -33.43
CA ARG A 363 17.83 11.57 -34.77
C ARG A 363 16.75 10.49 -34.70
N THR A 364 16.97 9.47 -33.88
CA THR A 364 16.03 8.34 -33.75
C THR A 364 14.69 8.79 -33.17
N VAL A 365 14.69 9.62 -32.12
CA VAL A 365 13.46 10.15 -31.51
C VAL A 365 12.70 11.04 -32.49
N LEU A 366 13.38 11.83 -33.32
CA LEU A 366 12.71 12.66 -34.32
C LEU A 366 12.03 11.84 -35.42
N HIS A 367 12.65 10.75 -35.89
CA HIS A 367 12.16 10.00 -37.06
C HIS A 367 11.34 8.73 -36.75
N SER A 368 11.24 8.32 -35.46
CA SER A 368 10.44 7.15 -35.05
C SER A 368 9.21 7.57 -34.27
N ASN A 369 8.10 6.86 -34.45
CA ASN A 369 6.88 7.13 -33.67
C ASN A 369 6.98 6.62 -32.22
N VAL A 370 7.71 5.53 -31.98
CA VAL A 370 7.99 5.02 -30.63
C VAL A 370 9.50 4.88 -30.48
N THR A 371 10.06 5.44 -29.41
CA THR A 371 11.50 5.28 -29.10
C THR A 371 11.69 5.08 -27.63
N VAL A 372 12.51 4.12 -27.23
CA VAL A 372 12.96 3.89 -25.86
C VAL A 372 14.35 4.46 -25.69
N VAL A 373 14.56 5.36 -24.74
CA VAL A 373 15.87 5.92 -24.39
C VAL A 373 16.22 5.47 -22.97
N THR A 374 17.21 4.63 -22.84
CA THR A 374 17.74 4.21 -21.55
C THR A 374 19.12 4.78 -21.29
N GLY A 375 19.44 5.02 -20.05
CA GLY A 375 20.75 5.50 -19.65
C GLY A 375 20.88 5.71 -18.17
N LYS A 376 22.10 5.62 -17.68
CA LYS A 376 22.46 5.80 -16.27
C LYS A 376 22.16 7.24 -15.79
N ALA A 377 22.20 7.47 -14.49
CA ALA A 377 22.18 8.84 -13.96
C ALA A 377 23.33 9.67 -14.58
N GLY A 378 23.03 10.89 -15.06
CA GLY A 378 24.02 11.76 -15.69
C GLY A 378 24.41 11.41 -17.14
N SER A 379 23.72 10.49 -17.82
CA SER A 379 24.00 10.13 -19.22
C SER A 379 23.38 11.08 -20.26
N GLY A 380 22.54 12.02 -19.85
CA GLY A 380 21.94 13.02 -20.73
C GLY A 380 20.61 12.64 -21.38
N LYS A 381 19.79 11.77 -20.74
CA LYS A 381 18.42 11.49 -21.21
C LYS A 381 17.59 12.75 -21.41
N SER A 382 17.60 13.64 -20.42
CA SER A 382 16.89 14.93 -20.47
C SER A 382 17.43 15.84 -21.59
N THR A 383 18.71 15.72 -21.94
CA THR A 383 19.35 16.46 -23.03
C THR A 383 18.76 16.09 -24.38
N VAL A 384 18.67 14.79 -24.68
CA VAL A 384 18.03 14.27 -25.91
C VAL A 384 16.58 14.73 -25.99
N THR A 385 15.85 14.66 -24.88
CA THR A 385 14.46 15.11 -24.81
C THR A 385 14.32 16.62 -25.05
N ASN A 386 15.21 17.42 -24.47
CA ASN A 386 15.19 18.88 -24.65
C ASN A 386 15.46 19.28 -26.09
N ALA A 387 16.45 18.65 -26.75
CA ALA A 387 16.74 18.87 -28.16
C ALA A 387 15.53 18.55 -29.06
N MET A 388 14.88 17.38 -28.84
CA MET A 388 13.64 17.05 -29.54
C MET A 388 12.54 18.07 -29.32
N CYS A 389 12.33 18.50 -28.07
CA CYS A 389 11.32 19.50 -27.73
C CYS A 389 11.58 20.86 -28.37
N ARG A 390 12.86 21.21 -28.60
CA ARG A 390 13.26 22.42 -29.30
C ARG A 390 12.95 22.34 -30.80
N VAL A 391 13.27 21.22 -31.43
CA VAL A 391 13.00 20.93 -32.86
C VAL A 391 11.51 20.88 -33.15
N LEU A 392 10.74 20.24 -32.29
CA LEU A 392 9.29 20.01 -32.46
C LEU A 392 8.43 20.94 -31.61
N ASN A 393 8.87 22.19 -31.44
CA ASN A 393 8.21 23.15 -30.52
C ASN A 393 6.78 23.51 -30.94
N ASP A 394 6.45 23.41 -32.23
CA ASP A 394 5.13 23.76 -32.77
C ASP A 394 4.04 22.67 -32.46
N TYR A 395 4.46 21.50 -31.98
CA TYR A 395 3.56 20.40 -31.64
C TYR A 395 3.15 20.39 -30.19
N THR A 396 1.96 19.82 -29.92
CA THR A 396 1.46 19.66 -28.56
C THR A 396 2.18 18.53 -27.84
N ILE A 397 3.11 18.89 -26.94
CA ILE A 397 3.91 17.94 -26.16
C ILE A 397 3.27 17.76 -24.77
N ARG A 398 3.07 16.52 -24.34
CA ARG A 398 2.66 16.17 -22.97
C ARG A 398 3.75 15.33 -22.31
N MET A 399 4.26 15.83 -21.19
CA MET A 399 5.24 15.10 -20.37
C MET A 399 4.56 14.45 -19.20
N THR A 400 4.89 13.18 -18.95
CA THR A 400 4.28 12.42 -17.87
C THR A 400 5.27 11.46 -17.20
N CYS A 401 4.99 11.10 -15.96
CA CYS A 401 5.73 10.11 -15.20
C CYS A 401 4.82 9.50 -14.12
N LEU A 402 5.31 8.54 -13.34
CA LEU A 402 4.51 7.92 -12.30
C LEU A 402 4.32 8.84 -11.08
N SER A 403 5.37 9.50 -10.62
CA SER A 403 5.34 10.29 -9.38
C SER A 403 5.16 11.79 -9.64
N ALA A 404 4.42 12.46 -8.76
CA ALA A 404 4.20 13.90 -8.88
C ALA A 404 5.49 14.73 -8.67
N LYS A 405 6.40 14.24 -7.81
CA LYS A 405 7.68 14.91 -7.59
C LYS A 405 8.58 14.82 -8.82
N ALA A 406 8.57 13.67 -9.51
CA ALA A 406 9.27 13.55 -10.78
C ALA A 406 8.65 14.47 -11.85
N SER A 407 7.31 14.59 -11.92
CA SER A 407 6.66 15.51 -12.87
C SER A 407 7.01 16.98 -12.60
N GLN A 408 7.06 17.38 -11.34
CA GLN A 408 7.48 18.72 -10.97
C GLN A 408 8.93 19.01 -11.41
N ARG A 409 9.84 18.06 -11.15
CA ARG A 409 11.23 18.19 -11.59
C ARG A 409 11.37 18.26 -13.11
N ILE A 410 10.61 17.44 -13.84
CA ILE A 410 10.58 17.51 -15.31
C ILE A 410 10.13 18.91 -15.76
N ALA A 411 9.09 19.45 -15.15
CA ALA A 411 8.60 20.80 -15.46
C ALA A 411 9.65 21.89 -15.18
N GLU A 412 10.36 21.80 -14.05
CA GLU A 412 11.44 22.73 -13.69
C GLU A 412 12.62 22.68 -14.69
N VAL A 413 13.03 21.48 -15.09
CA VAL A 413 14.18 21.28 -16.01
C VAL A 413 13.84 21.64 -17.45
N THR A 414 12.62 21.35 -17.89
CA THR A 414 12.21 21.53 -19.29
C THR A 414 11.47 22.85 -19.56
N GLY A 415 11.04 23.55 -18.49
CA GLY A 415 10.17 24.73 -18.60
C GLY A 415 8.77 24.41 -19.16
N ARG A 416 8.37 23.14 -19.23
CA ARG A 416 7.10 22.67 -19.79
C ARG A 416 6.23 22.01 -18.75
N ASP A 417 4.92 22.04 -18.95
CA ASP A 417 3.98 21.36 -18.07
C ASP A 417 4.17 19.85 -18.10
N ALA A 418 4.35 19.28 -16.91
CA ALA A 418 4.40 17.84 -16.71
C ALA A 418 3.38 17.40 -15.66
N SER A 419 2.86 16.19 -15.79
CA SER A 419 1.88 15.65 -14.84
C SER A 419 2.06 14.16 -14.65
N THR A 420 1.46 13.61 -13.58
CA THR A 420 1.45 12.15 -13.42
C THR A 420 0.56 11.48 -14.47
N ILE A 421 0.87 10.22 -14.82
CA ILE A 421 0.03 9.41 -15.74
C ILE A 421 -1.42 9.41 -15.26
N HIS A 422 -1.65 9.23 -13.97
CA HIS A 422 -3.00 9.24 -13.40
C HIS A 422 -3.75 10.55 -13.68
N ARG A 423 -3.07 11.69 -13.51
CA ARG A 423 -3.66 13.00 -13.79
C ARG A 423 -3.88 13.22 -15.28
N LEU A 424 -2.89 12.85 -16.09
CA LEU A 424 -2.95 12.97 -17.55
C LEU A 424 -4.16 12.22 -18.13
N LEU A 425 -4.43 11.01 -17.59
CA LEU A 425 -5.54 10.16 -18.03
C LEU A 425 -6.85 10.40 -17.28
N GLY A 426 -6.89 11.35 -16.32
CA GLY A 426 -8.09 11.61 -15.52
C GLY A 426 -8.52 10.43 -14.63
N LEU A 427 -7.59 9.55 -14.25
CA LEU A 427 -7.90 8.37 -13.43
C LEU A 427 -8.27 8.79 -12.01
N GLY A 428 -9.54 8.56 -11.65
CA GLY A 428 -10.08 8.81 -10.31
C GLY A 428 -9.87 7.64 -9.34
N LYS A 429 -10.73 7.57 -8.27
CA LYS A 429 -10.69 6.47 -7.29
C LYS A 429 -11.24 5.13 -7.80
N GLN A 430 -11.94 5.11 -8.91
CA GLN A 430 -12.49 3.88 -9.52
C GLN A 430 -11.49 3.31 -10.52
N LYS A 431 -11.40 1.98 -10.59
CA LYS A 431 -10.64 1.30 -11.63
C LYS A 431 -11.33 1.61 -12.98
N VAL A 432 -10.58 2.21 -13.88
CA VAL A 432 -11.01 2.50 -15.26
C VAL A 432 -10.54 1.34 -16.13
N LYS A 433 -11.44 0.83 -16.97
CA LYS A 433 -11.08 -0.23 -17.90
C LYS A 433 -10.35 0.36 -19.12
N PRO A 434 -9.47 -0.42 -19.77
CA PRO A 434 -8.75 0.07 -20.96
C PRO A 434 -9.65 0.58 -22.09
N GLU A 435 -10.88 0.07 -22.18
CA GLU A 435 -11.87 0.44 -23.20
C GLU A 435 -12.57 1.78 -22.88
N GLU A 436 -12.47 2.25 -21.64
CA GLU A 436 -13.11 3.50 -21.17
C GLU A 436 -12.16 4.71 -21.23
N ILE A 437 -10.91 4.49 -21.67
CA ILE A 437 -9.89 5.55 -21.74
C ILE A 437 -10.20 6.51 -22.89
N VAL A 438 -10.21 7.81 -22.57
CA VAL A 438 -10.38 8.88 -23.55
C VAL A 438 -9.04 9.17 -24.23
N PRO A 439 -8.98 9.26 -25.56
CA PRO A 439 -7.76 9.61 -26.28
C PRO A 439 -7.20 10.98 -25.87
N LEU A 440 -5.88 11.06 -25.68
CA LEU A 440 -5.16 12.27 -25.33
C LEU A 440 -5.14 13.24 -26.54
N PHE A 441 -5.30 14.53 -26.22
CA PHE A 441 -5.07 15.59 -27.17
C PHE A 441 -3.58 16.00 -27.11
N ALA A 442 -2.72 15.16 -27.69
CA ALA A 442 -1.28 15.34 -27.74
C ALA A 442 -0.70 14.77 -29.03
N ASP A 443 0.21 15.50 -29.65
CA ASP A 443 0.98 15.04 -30.79
C ASP A 443 2.18 14.19 -30.33
N ILE A 444 2.77 14.58 -29.19
CA ILE A 444 3.93 13.93 -28.59
C ILE A 444 3.64 13.65 -27.13
N VAL A 445 3.85 12.41 -26.70
CA VAL A 445 3.82 11.99 -25.30
C VAL A 445 5.23 11.54 -24.89
N ILE A 446 5.74 12.12 -23.82
CA ILE A 446 7.03 11.75 -23.21
C ILE A 446 6.76 11.13 -21.86
N LEU A 447 7.09 9.87 -21.71
CA LEU A 447 7.02 9.12 -20.44
C LEU A 447 8.41 9.05 -19.84
N ASP A 448 8.63 9.73 -18.71
CA ASP A 448 9.89 9.64 -17.96
C ASP A 448 9.75 8.72 -16.74
N GLU A 449 10.88 8.22 -16.23
CA GLU A 449 10.96 7.23 -15.14
C GLU A 449 10.10 5.98 -15.43
N ALA A 450 10.12 5.52 -16.69
CA ALA A 450 9.28 4.41 -17.17
C ALA A 450 9.54 3.08 -16.46
N SER A 451 10.74 2.88 -15.89
CA SER A 451 11.09 1.70 -15.07
C SER A 451 10.16 1.47 -13.88
N MET A 452 9.47 2.52 -13.43
CA MET A 452 8.55 2.47 -12.28
C MET A 452 7.09 2.20 -12.68
N VAL A 453 6.76 2.14 -13.98
CA VAL A 453 5.38 2.06 -14.45
C VAL A 453 4.94 0.61 -14.59
N SER A 454 3.85 0.22 -13.90
CA SER A 454 3.28 -1.13 -14.01
C SER A 454 2.66 -1.37 -15.38
N GLY A 455 2.58 -2.64 -15.79
CA GLY A 455 1.99 -3.02 -17.07
C GLY A 455 0.55 -2.54 -17.25
N GLU A 456 -0.30 -2.64 -16.22
CA GLU A 456 -1.68 -2.13 -16.28
C GLU A 456 -1.72 -0.62 -16.60
N LEU A 457 -0.94 0.17 -15.86
CA LEU A 457 -0.94 1.63 -16.05
C LEU A 457 -0.32 2.02 -17.39
N PHE A 458 0.70 1.29 -17.84
CA PHE A 458 1.31 1.49 -19.14
C PHE A 458 0.32 1.19 -20.28
N LEU A 459 -0.44 0.10 -20.18
CA LEU A 459 -1.49 -0.21 -21.16
C LEU A 459 -2.55 0.90 -21.25
N LEU A 460 -2.99 1.47 -20.11
CA LEU A 460 -3.93 2.59 -20.12
C LEU A 460 -3.33 3.82 -20.83
N LEU A 461 -2.05 4.11 -20.60
CA LEU A 461 -1.36 5.20 -21.30
C LEU A 461 -1.29 4.95 -22.80
N LEU A 462 -0.91 3.76 -23.23
CA LEU A 462 -0.83 3.40 -24.64
C LEU A 462 -2.18 3.52 -25.36
N LYS A 463 -3.26 3.07 -24.72
CA LYS A 463 -4.64 3.21 -25.23
C LYS A 463 -5.06 4.67 -25.42
N ALA A 464 -4.57 5.56 -24.58
CA ALA A 464 -4.84 6.98 -24.69
C ALA A 464 -4.08 7.67 -25.83
N ILE A 465 -2.95 7.11 -26.29
CA ILE A 465 -2.15 7.70 -27.36
C ILE A 465 -2.78 7.39 -28.71
N ARG A 466 -3.00 8.43 -29.52
CA ARG A 466 -3.59 8.29 -30.87
C ARG A 466 -2.59 7.70 -31.85
N SER A 467 -3.06 6.99 -32.85
CA SER A 467 -2.24 6.58 -34.00
C SER A 467 -1.71 7.82 -34.74
N GLY A 468 -0.44 7.78 -35.13
CA GLY A 468 0.26 8.91 -35.74
C GLY A 468 0.87 9.90 -34.74
N SER A 469 0.56 9.79 -33.44
CA SER A 469 1.28 10.54 -32.38
C SER A 469 2.58 9.83 -32.04
N LYS A 470 3.53 10.59 -31.46
CA LYS A 470 4.85 10.11 -31.05
C LYS A 470 4.87 9.77 -29.55
N LEU A 471 5.51 8.64 -29.20
CA LEU A 471 5.77 8.21 -27.83
C LEU A 471 7.27 8.09 -27.59
N VAL A 472 7.81 8.85 -26.65
CA VAL A 472 9.20 8.75 -26.17
C VAL A 472 9.19 8.22 -24.75
N ILE A 473 9.88 7.10 -24.54
CA ILE A 473 9.92 6.39 -23.27
C ILE A 473 11.32 6.51 -22.69
N LEU A 474 11.45 7.18 -21.55
CA LEU A 474 12.72 7.41 -20.87
C LEU A 474 12.77 6.59 -19.58
N GLY A 475 13.91 5.96 -19.29
CA GLY A 475 14.10 5.21 -18.07
C GLY A 475 15.55 4.87 -17.77
N ASP A 476 15.75 4.22 -16.65
CA ASP A 476 17.05 3.69 -16.22
C ASP A 476 16.84 2.25 -15.75
N ASP A 477 17.38 1.31 -16.52
CA ASP A 477 17.28 -0.14 -16.28
C ASP A 477 18.08 -0.63 -15.06
N GLY A 478 18.89 0.23 -14.46
CA GLY A 478 19.60 -0.05 -13.21
C GLY A 478 18.81 0.37 -11.95
N GLN A 479 17.75 1.16 -12.09
CA GLN A 479 16.91 1.52 -10.96
C GLN A 479 15.91 0.43 -10.58
N LEU A 480 15.34 0.54 -9.37
CA LEU A 480 14.25 -0.35 -8.94
C LEU A 480 13.13 -0.34 -9.95
N GLN A 481 12.70 -1.54 -10.32
CA GLN A 481 11.58 -1.73 -11.22
C GLN A 481 10.23 -1.43 -10.53
N ALA A 482 9.17 -1.36 -11.35
CA ALA A 482 7.82 -1.17 -10.86
C ALA A 482 7.45 -2.22 -9.82
N ILE A 483 6.78 -1.78 -8.75
CA ILE A 483 6.05 -2.69 -7.87
C ILE A 483 4.72 -2.97 -8.56
N GLY A 484 4.55 -4.18 -9.08
CA GLY A 484 3.32 -4.57 -9.77
C GLY A 484 3.59 -5.43 -10.99
N ASP A 485 2.56 -5.58 -11.81
CA ASP A 485 2.53 -6.50 -12.93
C ASP A 485 3.48 -6.08 -14.06
N CYS A 486 4.28 -7.03 -14.54
CA CYS A 486 5.17 -6.96 -15.69
C CYS A 486 6.39 -6.02 -15.54
N ALA A 487 7.53 -6.44 -16.03
CA ALA A 487 8.75 -5.64 -16.13
C ALA A 487 8.86 -4.93 -17.49
N VAL A 488 7.79 -4.26 -17.92
CA VAL A 488 7.62 -3.77 -19.30
C VAL A 488 8.82 -2.98 -19.83
N PHE A 489 9.40 -2.10 -19.00
CA PHE A 489 10.55 -1.31 -19.43
C PHE A 489 11.76 -2.20 -19.75
N SER A 490 12.06 -3.17 -18.88
CA SER A 490 13.17 -4.11 -19.10
C SER A 490 12.95 -4.98 -20.32
N ASP A 491 11.72 -5.42 -20.55
CA ASP A 491 11.35 -6.25 -21.71
C ASP A 491 11.49 -5.48 -23.03
N MET A 492 11.13 -4.20 -23.04
CA MET A 492 11.36 -3.35 -24.20
C MET A 492 12.84 -3.18 -24.57
N LEU A 493 13.77 -3.24 -23.58
CA LEU A 493 15.21 -3.07 -23.82
C LEU A 493 15.88 -4.28 -24.47
N ILE A 494 15.25 -5.46 -24.39
CA ILE A 494 15.73 -6.71 -25.02
C ILE A 494 15.01 -7.03 -26.34
N THR A 495 13.99 -6.25 -26.69
CA THR A 495 13.25 -6.38 -27.95
C THR A 495 14.17 -6.09 -29.15
N GLU A 496 13.92 -6.75 -30.25
CA GLU A 496 14.69 -6.54 -31.50
C GLU A 496 14.58 -5.08 -31.98
N LYS A 497 15.71 -4.47 -32.32
CA LYS A 497 15.80 -3.05 -32.66
C LYS A 497 14.95 -2.65 -33.86
N ASP A 498 14.74 -3.58 -34.79
CA ASP A 498 13.93 -3.34 -35.99
C ASP A 498 12.42 -3.17 -35.66
N ILE A 499 12.00 -3.69 -34.49
CA ILE A 499 10.60 -3.58 -34.03
C ILE A 499 10.42 -2.34 -33.18
N LEU A 500 11.36 -2.09 -32.27
CA LEU A 500 11.31 -0.97 -31.33
C LEU A 500 12.70 -0.33 -31.18
N PRO A 501 12.91 0.89 -31.70
CA PRO A 501 14.18 1.58 -31.54
C PRO A 501 14.53 1.82 -30.06
N VAL A 502 15.68 1.30 -29.64
CA VAL A 502 16.21 1.45 -28.28
C VAL A 502 17.56 2.16 -28.34
N ILE A 503 17.63 3.33 -27.74
CA ILE A 503 18.85 4.13 -27.59
C ILE A 503 19.42 3.92 -26.20
N LYS A 504 20.68 3.49 -26.13
CA LYS A 504 21.41 3.29 -24.86
C LYS A 504 22.48 4.38 -24.72
N LEU A 505 22.25 5.33 -23.82
CA LEU A 505 23.21 6.39 -23.48
C LEU A 505 24.19 5.85 -22.44
N SER A 506 25.38 5.48 -22.89
CA SER A 506 26.41 4.86 -22.04
C SER A 506 27.44 5.88 -21.56
N LYS A 507 27.70 6.94 -22.34
CA LYS A 507 28.71 7.95 -22.04
C LYS A 507 28.23 8.89 -20.93
N ILE A 508 29.05 9.00 -19.89
CA ILE A 508 28.82 9.92 -18.77
C ILE A 508 29.55 11.21 -19.07
N HIS A 509 28.89 12.35 -18.87
CA HIS A 509 29.52 13.66 -19.05
C HIS A 509 30.75 13.80 -18.16
N ARG A 510 31.79 14.50 -18.69
CA ARG A 510 33.08 14.68 -18.01
C ARG A 510 32.97 15.22 -16.58
N GLN A 511 32.03 16.13 -16.33
CA GLN A 511 31.75 16.62 -14.98
C GLN A 511 31.19 15.55 -14.05
N ALA A 512 30.39 14.61 -14.58
CA ALA A 512 29.83 13.51 -13.81
C ALA A 512 30.85 12.40 -13.52
N GLN A 513 31.95 12.32 -14.30
CA GLN A 513 33.04 11.34 -14.05
C GLN A 513 33.85 11.66 -12.79
N ALA A 514 33.94 12.94 -12.39
CA ALA A 514 34.63 13.35 -11.17
C ALA A 514 33.84 12.97 -9.90
N SER A 515 32.54 12.72 -10.02
CA SER A 515 31.67 12.31 -8.91
C SER A 515 31.80 10.84 -8.59
N ALA A 516 32.17 10.52 -7.36
CA ALA A 516 32.14 9.15 -6.85
C ALA A 516 30.72 8.61 -6.66
N ILE A 517 29.74 9.47 -6.39
CA ILE A 517 28.33 9.06 -6.34
C ILE A 517 27.95 8.40 -7.65
N ILE A 518 28.28 9.00 -8.77
CA ILE A 518 27.93 8.51 -10.10
C ILE A 518 28.79 7.31 -10.47
N THR A 519 30.12 7.40 -10.38
CA THR A 519 31.02 6.34 -10.81
C THR A 519 30.85 5.07 -9.95
N LYS A 520 30.72 5.23 -8.64
CA LYS A 520 30.56 4.09 -7.73
C LYS A 520 29.13 3.52 -7.73
N SER A 521 28.11 4.30 -8.03
CA SER A 521 26.78 3.72 -8.28
C SER A 521 26.77 2.84 -9.52
N ILE A 522 27.56 3.19 -10.54
CA ILE A 522 27.74 2.35 -11.73
C ILE A 522 28.54 1.07 -11.40
N ASP A 523 29.57 1.17 -10.55
CA ASP A 523 30.28 -0.02 -10.04
C ASP A 523 29.30 -0.97 -9.33
N VAL A 524 28.43 -0.45 -8.45
CA VAL A 524 27.35 -1.23 -7.82
C VAL A 524 26.48 -1.91 -8.87
N ARG A 525 25.99 -1.17 -9.86
CA ARG A 525 25.16 -1.72 -10.93
C ARG A 525 25.85 -2.85 -11.69
N ASN A 526 27.15 -2.73 -11.92
CA ASN A 526 27.96 -3.73 -12.60
C ASN A 526 28.44 -4.84 -11.66
N GLN A 527 27.95 -4.88 -10.39
CA GLN A 527 28.32 -5.83 -9.35
C GLN A 527 29.83 -5.79 -9.01
N ILE A 528 30.44 -4.63 -9.16
CA ILE A 528 31.83 -4.37 -8.74
C ILE A 528 31.80 -3.93 -7.29
N GLU A 529 32.66 -4.55 -6.47
CA GLU A 529 32.77 -4.25 -5.05
C GLU A 529 33.20 -2.78 -4.83
N LEU A 530 32.52 -2.07 -3.93
CA LEU A 530 32.84 -0.68 -3.60
C LEU A 530 34.11 -0.54 -2.74
N TYR A 531 34.49 -1.60 -2.05
CA TYR A 531 35.66 -1.66 -1.15
C TYR A 531 36.24 -3.06 -1.12
N SER A 532 37.50 -3.18 -0.75
CA SER A 532 38.20 -4.45 -0.67
C SER A 532 37.59 -5.40 0.36
N LYS A 533 37.60 -6.68 0.07
CA LYS A 533 37.11 -7.71 1.00
C LYS A 533 37.87 -7.64 2.33
N GLY A 534 37.12 -7.42 3.42
CA GLY A 534 37.73 -7.25 4.76
C GLY A 534 37.87 -5.81 5.23
N PHE A 535 37.51 -4.82 4.40
CA PHE A 535 37.56 -3.42 4.83
C PHE A 535 36.50 -3.13 5.90
N THR A 536 36.95 -2.45 6.96
CA THR A 536 36.10 -1.85 7.99
C THR A 536 36.65 -0.44 8.31
N GLY A 537 35.78 0.45 8.74
CA GLY A 537 36.11 1.83 9.05
C GLY A 537 35.45 2.86 8.13
N HIS A 538 36.06 4.00 8.01
CA HIS A 538 35.58 5.15 7.24
C HIS A 538 36.52 5.48 6.09
N THR A 539 35.95 5.76 4.90
CA THR A 539 36.72 6.23 3.75
C THR A 539 35.89 7.19 2.90
N ILE A 540 36.56 8.14 2.24
CA ILE A 540 35.94 9.10 1.33
C ILE A 540 36.49 8.85 -0.06
N LEU A 541 35.60 8.76 -1.04
CA LEU A 541 35.91 8.39 -2.41
C LEU A 541 35.68 9.56 -3.39
N GLY A 542 36.39 9.50 -4.52
CA GLY A 542 36.26 10.39 -5.67
C GLY A 542 37.05 11.71 -5.55
N GLU A 543 37.23 12.34 -6.69
CA GLU A 543 37.90 13.66 -6.79
C GLU A 543 37.11 14.75 -6.09
N LEU A 544 35.77 14.71 -6.21
CA LEU A 544 34.85 15.64 -5.54
C LEU A 544 34.65 15.32 -4.05
N ARG A 545 35.15 14.18 -3.57
CA ARG A 545 34.98 13.72 -2.19
C ARG A 545 33.52 13.69 -1.76
N ASP A 546 32.65 13.27 -2.69
CA ASP A 546 31.19 13.35 -2.59
C ASP A 546 30.53 12.04 -2.17
N LEU A 547 31.33 10.95 -1.97
CA LEU A 547 30.84 9.66 -1.45
C LEU A 547 31.68 9.24 -0.23
N GLU A 548 31.01 9.07 0.90
CA GLU A 548 31.58 8.53 2.12
C GLU A 548 31.08 7.09 2.38
N LEU A 549 31.97 6.21 2.81
CA LEU A 549 31.63 4.84 3.18
C LEU A 549 32.00 4.62 4.66
N PHE A 550 31.01 4.14 5.43
CA PHE A 550 31.16 3.67 6.80
C PHE A 550 30.78 2.19 6.86
N ILE A 551 31.79 1.33 7.11
CA ILE A 551 31.61 -0.11 7.13
C ILE A 551 31.95 -0.62 8.54
N GLN A 552 31.01 -1.28 9.21
CA GLN A 552 31.17 -1.83 10.54
C GLN A 552 31.04 -3.35 10.57
N GLU A 553 31.65 -4.00 11.54
CA GLU A 553 31.48 -5.44 11.84
C GLU A 553 30.31 -5.66 12.81
N GLU A 554 30.18 -4.80 13.80
CA GLU A 554 29.19 -4.94 14.87
C GLU A 554 27.84 -4.32 14.51
N LYS A 555 26.76 -4.96 14.97
CA LYS A 555 25.39 -4.48 14.79
C LYS A 555 25.08 -3.28 15.69
N GLU A 556 25.71 -3.24 16.86
CA GLU A 556 25.50 -2.22 17.87
C GLU A 556 26.25 -0.94 17.47
N GLY A 557 25.56 0.20 17.54
CA GLY A 557 26.13 1.52 17.26
C GLY A 557 25.89 2.08 15.86
N LEU A 558 25.52 1.28 14.85
CA LEU A 558 25.27 1.81 13.51
C LEU A 558 24.12 2.82 13.48
N GLU A 559 23.06 2.60 14.27
CA GLU A 559 21.96 3.55 14.45
C GLU A 559 22.46 4.91 14.94
N LYS A 560 23.32 4.91 15.96
CA LYS A 560 23.89 6.13 16.53
C LYS A 560 24.73 6.89 15.50
N ILE A 561 25.54 6.19 14.72
CA ILE A 561 26.35 6.78 13.64
C ILE A 561 25.45 7.41 12.57
N VAL A 562 24.40 6.74 12.15
CA VAL A 562 23.46 7.29 11.16
C VAL A 562 22.81 8.57 11.68
N ILE A 563 22.44 8.62 12.94
CA ILE A 563 21.84 9.80 13.56
C ILE A 563 22.88 10.93 13.66
N GLU A 564 24.11 10.65 14.12
CA GLU A 564 25.21 11.63 14.18
C GLU A 564 25.48 12.21 12.78
N GLN A 565 25.58 11.37 11.76
CA GLN A 565 25.76 11.80 10.37
C GLN A 565 24.60 12.65 9.86
N PHE A 566 23.36 12.34 10.25
CA PHE A 566 22.22 13.18 9.89
C PHE A 566 22.42 14.61 10.41
N PHE A 567 22.76 14.77 11.68
CA PHE A 567 22.99 16.10 12.26
C PHE A 567 24.24 16.81 11.72
N GLU A 568 25.31 16.06 11.40
CA GLU A 568 26.49 16.65 10.76
C GLU A 568 26.15 17.18 9.36
N ASN A 569 25.45 16.37 8.54
CA ASN A 569 25.01 16.79 7.21
C ASN A 569 24.01 17.95 7.26
N LEU A 570 23.15 17.96 8.29
CA LEU A 570 22.19 19.06 8.49
C LEU A 570 22.88 20.41 8.75
N LYS A 571 23.97 20.42 9.53
CA LYS A 571 24.78 21.65 9.74
C LYS A 571 25.36 22.19 8.43
N VAL A 572 25.80 21.30 7.52
CA VAL A 572 26.38 21.71 6.24
C VAL A 572 25.36 22.45 5.36
N VAL A 573 24.11 22.04 5.38
CA VAL A 573 23.01 22.69 4.64
C VAL A 573 22.29 23.78 5.46
N LYS A 574 22.97 24.37 6.44
CA LYS A 574 22.45 25.46 7.28
C LYS A 574 21.15 25.13 8.00
N ASN A 575 21.00 23.88 8.43
CA ASN A 575 19.83 23.32 9.10
C ASN A 575 18.56 23.23 8.24
N ASP A 576 18.71 23.23 6.93
CA ASP A 576 17.57 22.95 6.05
C ASP A 576 17.30 21.44 6.04
N ILE A 577 16.28 21.03 6.78
CA ILE A 577 15.90 19.62 6.91
C ILE A 577 15.34 19.05 5.60
N MET A 578 14.95 19.88 4.65
CA MET A 578 14.45 19.43 3.35
C MET A 578 15.58 18.88 2.47
N GLU A 579 16.80 19.36 2.67
CA GLU A 579 17.97 19.01 1.86
C GLU A 579 18.75 17.76 2.36
N VAL A 580 18.42 17.22 3.54
CA VAL A 580 19.04 16.00 4.08
C VAL A 580 18.01 14.87 4.17
N GLN A 581 18.37 13.68 3.67
CA GLN A 581 17.48 12.55 3.68
C GLN A 581 18.19 11.24 4.07
N ILE A 582 17.64 10.52 5.06
CA ILE A 582 18.04 9.14 5.33
C ILE A 582 17.19 8.20 4.48
N ILE A 583 17.85 7.24 3.83
CA ILE A 583 17.22 6.22 2.99
C ILE A 583 17.61 4.83 3.51
N THR A 584 16.61 3.98 3.77
CA THR A 584 16.78 2.61 4.26
C THR A 584 15.85 1.63 3.53
N ALA A 585 16.11 0.33 3.64
CA ALA A 585 15.25 -0.69 3.01
C ALA A 585 14.01 -1.04 3.86
N MET A 586 14.07 -0.87 5.19
CA MET A 586 13.07 -1.37 6.14
C MET A 586 12.14 -0.27 6.66
N LYS A 587 10.83 -0.57 6.68
CA LYS A 587 9.84 0.36 7.22
C LYS A 587 9.64 0.24 8.73
N ASN A 588 9.35 -0.97 9.24
CA ASN A 588 8.80 -1.17 10.57
C ASN A 588 9.67 -2.01 11.52
N ARG A 589 10.67 -2.74 11.04
CA ARG A 589 11.44 -3.67 11.86
C ARG A 589 12.92 -3.31 11.92
N GLY A 590 13.50 -3.44 13.11
CA GLY A 590 14.93 -3.20 13.36
C GLY A 590 15.28 -1.73 13.65
N ASN A 591 16.50 -1.52 14.17
CA ASN A 591 16.97 -0.21 14.63
C ASN A 591 17.12 0.80 13.48
N LEU A 592 17.43 0.32 12.28
CA LEU A 592 17.59 1.14 11.07
C LEU A 592 16.30 1.26 10.26
N SER A 593 15.14 0.88 10.82
CA SER A 593 13.85 1.08 10.16
C SER A 593 13.46 2.56 10.12
N THR A 594 12.69 2.95 9.10
CA THR A 594 12.20 4.33 9.00
C THR A 594 11.42 4.73 10.25
N MET A 595 10.62 3.84 10.82
CA MET A 595 9.82 4.12 12.00
C MET A 595 10.71 4.45 13.21
N ASN A 596 11.77 3.68 13.46
CA ASN A 596 12.67 3.91 14.59
C ASN A 596 13.52 5.17 14.40
N LEU A 597 14.16 5.33 13.23
CA LEU A 597 14.99 6.49 12.91
C LEU A 597 14.20 7.79 12.97
N ASN A 598 12.99 7.81 12.41
CA ASN A 598 12.11 8.98 12.45
C ASN A 598 11.77 9.39 13.88
N ARG A 599 11.43 8.43 14.75
CA ARG A 599 11.10 8.71 16.16
C ARG A 599 12.29 9.31 16.92
N ILE A 600 13.49 8.76 16.71
CA ILE A 600 14.68 9.24 17.42
C ILE A 600 15.07 10.63 16.92
N ILE A 601 15.08 10.85 15.62
CA ILE A 601 15.44 12.14 15.05
C ILE A 601 14.42 13.21 15.44
N GLN A 602 13.11 12.90 15.37
CA GLN A 602 12.06 13.81 15.82
C GLN A 602 12.31 14.28 17.27
N SER A 603 12.62 13.35 18.17
CA SER A 603 12.85 13.67 19.59
C SER A 603 14.06 14.57 19.85
N GLN A 604 15.02 14.61 18.91
CA GLN A 604 16.23 15.41 19.04
C GLN A 604 16.17 16.73 18.27
N ILE A 605 15.46 16.78 17.14
CA ILE A 605 15.44 17.95 16.27
C ILE A 605 14.23 18.87 16.54
N ASN A 606 13.08 18.29 16.89
CA ASN A 606 11.87 19.07 17.07
C ASN A 606 11.77 19.60 18.51
N THR A 607 11.97 20.91 18.66
CA THR A 607 11.91 21.58 19.98
C THR A 607 10.55 21.45 20.68
N ASN A 608 9.49 21.22 19.90
CA ASN A 608 8.15 20.99 20.43
C ASN A 608 8.01 19.63 21.12
N TYR A 609 8.93 18.69 20.90
CA TYR A 609 8.86 17.33 21.46
C TYR A 609 8.80 17.32 23.00
N ILE A 610 9.55 18.20 23.66
CA ILE A 610 9.63 18.34 25.12
C ILE A 610 8.71 19.43 25.68
N SER A 611 8.01 20.19 24.82
CA SER A 611 7.13 21.28 25.27
C SER A 611 5.87 20.75 25.96
N THR A 612 5.50 21.37 27.09
CA THR A 612 4.28 21.02 27.83
C THR A 612 3.00 21.47 27.11
N ASN A 613 3.09 22.49 26.27
CA ASN A 613 1.98 23.04 25.48
C ASN A 613 2.08 22.66 23.99
N ARG A 614 2.72 21.50 23.68
CA ARG A 614 2.87 21.06 22.31
C ARG A 614 1.53 20.76 21.66
N LYS A 615 1.40 21.21 20.44
CA LYS A 615 0.30 20.83 19.57
C LYS A 615 0.70 19.57 18.82
N GLU A 616 -0.04 18.50 19.04
CA GLU A 616 0.25 17.18 18.46
C GLU A 616 -0.99 16.57 17.82
N TYR A 617 -0.73 15.71 16.85
CA TYR A 617 -1.73 14.84 16.25
C TYR A 617 -1.17 13.42 16.16
N THR A 618 -1.91 12.45 16.68
CA THR A 618 -1.56 11.04 16.52
C THR A 618 -2.42 10.44 15.40
N THR A 619 -1.77 9.96 14.36
CA THR A 619 -2.45 9.30 13.23
C THR A 619 -3.11 8.00 13.67
N SER A 620 -4.06 7.49 12.87
CA SER A 620 -4.69 6.18 13.10
C SER A 620 -3.69 5.01 13.11
N SER A 621 -2.50 5.18 12.53
CA SER A 621 -1.39 4.22 12.57
C SER A 621 -0.48 4.37 13.80
N GLY A 622 -0.78 5.29 14.71
CA GLY A 622 -0.01 5.51 15.93
C GLY A 622 1.22 6.41 15.77
N VAL A 623 1.36 7.13 14.66
CA VAL A 623 2.46 8.07 14.44
C VAL A 623 2.12 9.41 15.07
N MET A 624 2.95 9.88 16.01
CA MET A 624 2.83 11.20 16.62
C MET A 624 3.47 12.25 15.69
N LEU A 625 2.71 13.26 15.32
CA LEU A 625 3.12 14.39 14.49
C LEU A 625 3.09 15.68 15.33
N LEU A 626 4.08 16.54 15.14
CA LEU A 626 4.25 17.83 15.84
C LEU A 626 4.42 18.96 14.84
N GLU A 627 4.11 20.20 15.27
CA GLU A 627 4.48 21.39 14.49
C GLU A 627 6.01 21.43 14.29
N GLY A 628 6.47 21.71 13.07
CA GLY A 628 7.89 21.69 12.67
C GLY A 628 8.40 20.35 12.15
N ASP A 629 7.60 19.28 12.19
CA ASP A 629 8.03 17.97 11.67
C ASP A 629 8.12 17.96 10.14
N LYS A 630 9.18 17.30 9.65
CA LYS A 630 9.27 16.88 8.24
C LYS A 630 8.39 15.65 8.03
N VAL A 631 7.44 15.76 7.12
CA VAL A 631 6.44 14.71 6.86
C VAL A 631 6.35 14.34 5.39
N ILE A 632 5.91 13.10 5.13
CA ILE A 632 5.60 12.58 3.80
C ILE A 632 4.13 12.23 3.72
N ASN A 633 3.47 12.64 2.66
CA ASN A 633 2.12 12.21 2.35
C ASN A 633 2.15 10.81 1.71
N THR A 634 1.29 9.89 2.17
CA THR A 634 1.29 8.48 1.76
C THR A 634 0.09 8.11 0.87
N LYS A 635 -0.76 9.07 0.52
CA LYS A 635 -1.95 8.83 -0.32
C LYS A 635 -2.17 9.99 -1.28
N ASN A 636 -2.60 9.67 -2.51
CA ASN A 636 -3.00 10.72 -3.44
C ASN A 636 -4.29 11.41 -2.96
N ASN A 637 -4.26 12.75 -2.93
CA ASN A 637 -5.43 13.58 -2.66
C ASN A 637 -5.53 14.70 -3.71
N TYR A 638 -6.50 14.56 -4.62
CA TYR A 638 -6.71 15.47 -5.74
C TYR A 638 -7.57 16.69 -5.36
N ARG A 639 -8.15 16.71 -4.16
CA ARG A 639 -9.09 17.75 -3.71
C ARG A 639 -8.56 18.58 -2.55
N THR A 640 -7.28 18.43 -2.24
CA THR A 640 -6.64 19.25 -1.20
C THR A 640 -6.67 20.71 -1.65
N LYS A 641 -6.91 21.59 -0.69
CA LYS A 641 -6.89 23.04 -0.91
C LYS A 641 -5.76 23.67 -0.12
N ASP A 642 -5.20 24.72 -0.68
CA ASP A 642 -4.29 25.57 0.06
C ASP A 642 -5.05 26.51 1.03
N ILE A 643 -4.32 27.31 1.79
CA ILE A 643 -4.89 28.26 2.76
C ILE A 643 -5.74 29.37 2.10
N HIS A 644 -5.62 29.57 0.79
CA HIS A 644 -6.40 30.54 0.02
C HIS A 644 -7.67 29.93 -0.59
N GLY A 645 -7.87 28.59 -0.39
CA GLY A 645 -8.99 27.83 -0.90
C GLY A 645 -8.82 27.36 -2.35
N GLU A 646 -7.66 27.59 -2.97
CA GLU A 646 -7.32 27.09 -4.29
C GLU A 646 -7.03 25.59 -4.25
N GLU A 647 -7.42 24.88 -5.29
CA GLU A 647 -7.11 23.46 -5.42
C GLU A 647 -5.60 23.24 -5.60
N TYR A 648 -5.00 22.52 -4.68
CA TYR A 648 -3.61 22.11 -4.73
C TYR A 648 -3.50 20.61 -4.41
N PRO A 649 -3.56 19.75 -5.43
CA PRO A 649 -3.44 18.32 -5.25
C PRO A 649 -2.13 17.92 -4.60
N ILE A 650 -2.19 17.04 -3.60
CA ILE A 650 -1.01 16.41 -3.00
C ILE A 650 -1.02 14.91 -3.29
N PHE A 651 0.18 14.37 -3.46
CA PHE A 651 0.35 13.00 -3.94
C PHE A 651 1.14 12.15 -2.96
N ASN A 652 1.07 10.85 -3.13
CA ASN A 652 1.94 9.93 -2.43
C ASN A 652 3.40 10.25 -2.74
N GLY A 653 4.23 10.41 -1.70
CA GLY A 653 5.63 10.78 -1.81
C GLY A 653 5.91 12.30 -1.68
N ASN A 654 4.89 13.18 -1.69
CA ASN A 654 5.11 14.60 -1.40
C ASN A 654 5.60 14.80 0.03
N ILE A 655 6.71 15.51 0.18
CA ILE A 655 7.32 15.83 1.46
C ILE A 655 7.08 17.32 1.77
N GLY A 656 6.84 17.62 3.05
CA GLY A 656 6.64 18.98 3.51
C GLY A 656 6.95 19.13 4.99
N ILE A 657 6.73 20.34 5.52
CA ILE A 657 6.92 20.66 6.94
C ILE A 657 5.59 21.07 7.55
N ILE A 658 5.24 20.49 8.69
CA ILE A 658 4.04 20.88 9.43
C ILE A 658 4.23 22.29 9.97
N THR A 659 3.40 23.22 9.53
CA THR A 659 3.43 24.62 9.98
C THR A 659 2.48 24.90 11.13
N GLU A 660 1.36 24.15 11.19
CA GLU A 660 0.37 24.31 12.25
C GLU A 660 -0.45 23.05 12.47
N ILE A 661 -0.75 22.75 13.74
CA ILE A 661 -1.69 21.69 14.14
C ILE A 661 -2.79 22.32 14.97
N THR A 662 -4.03 22.16 14.51
CA THR A 662 -5.25 22.50 15.27
C THR A 662 -6.06 21.24 15.54
N LYS A 663 -7.15 21.36 16.30
CA LYS A 663 -8.06 20.24 16.59
C LYS A 663 -8.59 19.57 15.30
N ASP A 664 -8.88 20.37 14.26
CA ASP A 664 -9.58 19.90 13.06
C ASP A 664 -8.71 19.87 11.81
N VAL A 665 -7.58 20.58 11.80
CA VAL A 665 -6.76 20.80 10.61
C VAL A 665 -5.27 20.66 10.93
N ILE A 666 -4.52 20.03 10.02
CA ILE A 666 -3.05 20.12 9.96
C ILE A 666 -2.70 20.92 8.71
N ARG A 667 -1.89 21.96 8.88
CA ARG A 667 -1.31 22.75 7.79
C ARG A 667 0.10 22.27 7.51
N VAL A 668 0.39 22.00 6.24
CA VAL A 668 1.70 21.52 5.81
C VAL A 668 2.20 22.39 4.67
N ASP A 669 3.40 22.92 4.82
CA ASP A 669 4.09 23.57 3.71
C ASP A 669 4.63 22.50 2.75
N MET A 670 4.07 22.42 1.57
CA MET A 670 4.44 21.54 0.47
C MET A 670 5.09 22.34 -0.64
N ASN A 671 6.41 22.52 -0.60
CA ASN A 671 7.19 23.30 -1.56
C ASN A 671 6.74 24.76 -1.70
N GLY A 672 6.60 25.46 -0.59
CA GLY A 672 6.21 26.88 -0.54
C GLY A 672 4.70 27.13 -0.66
N ARG A 673 3.88 26.07 -0.76
CA ARG A 673 2.41 26.16 -0.65
C ARG A 673 1.91 25.48 0.62
N ILE A 674 1.19 26.21 1.43
CA ILE A 674 0.60 25.66 2.66
C ILE A 674 -0.75 25.05 2.33
N VAL A 675 -0.85 23.74 2.51
CA VAL A 675 -2.08 22.96 2.29
C VAL A 675 -2.78 22.63 3.59
N GLU A 676 -4.10 22.57 3.57
CA GLU A 676 -4.92 22.20 4.71
C GLU A 676 -5.41 20.75 4.60
N LEU A 677 -5.06 19.92 5.59
CA LEU A 677 -5.50 18.53 5.70
C LEU A 677 -6.51 18.39 6.83
N LYS A 678 -7.69 17.85 6.49
CA LYS A 678 -8.84 17.72 7.41
C LYS A 678 -9.26 16.26 7.57
N ASN A 679 -9.88 15.92 8.69
CA ASN A 679 -10.44 14.60 8.96
C ASN A 679 -9.42 13.45 8.68
N LYS A 680 -9.82 12.45 7.89
CA LYS A 680 -9.00 11.29 7.51
C LYS A 680 -7.79 11.61 6.62
N GLU A 681 -7.72 12.81 6.05
CA GLU A 681 -6.58 13.25 5.24
C GLU A 681 -5.31 13.37 6.09
N ARG A 682 -5.45 13.78 7.35
CA ARG A 682 -4.36 13.88 8.33
C ARG A 682 -3.67 12.54 8.59
N ASP A 683 -4.42 11.42 8.52
CA ASP A 683 -3.91 10.06 8.70
C ASP A 683 -3.04 9.56 7.53
N ALA A 684 -2.97 10.32 6.44
CA ALA A 684 -2.09 10.04 5.32
C ALA A 684 -0.65 10.54 5.53
N LEU A 685 -0.40 11.32 6.58
CA LEU A 685 0.95 11.81 6.90
C LEU A 685 1.74 10.80 7.71
N ASN A 686 3.05 10.72 7.40
CA ASN A 686 4.06 10.04 8.20
C ASN A 686 5.28 10.94 8.38
N LEU A 687 6.11 10.68 9.39
CA LEU A 687 7.41 11.35 9.52
C LEU A 687 8.32 11.00 8.33
N ALA A 688 9.18 11.92 7.93
CA ALA A 688 9.99 11.83 6.72
C ALA A 688 11.48 12.20 6.89
N TYR A 689 12.03 12.18 8.07
CA TYR A 689 13.49 12.31 8.27
C TYR A 689 14.22 11.09 7.69
N ALA A 690 13.62 9.91 7.80
CA ALA A 690 14.03 8.68 7.14
C ALA A 690 12.88 8.10 6.32
N ILE A 691 13.15 7.68 5.08
CA ILE A 691 12.17 7.06 4.17
C ILE A 691 12.73 5.78 3.57
N THR A 692 11.87 4.96 2.96
CA THR A 692 12.33 3.76 2.25
C THR A 692 12.87 4.10 0.87
N VAL A 693 13.72 3.23 0.31
CA VAL A 693 14.24 3.38 -1.06
C VAL A 693 13.11 3.56 -2.07
N HIS A 694 12.02 2.78 -1.96
CA HIS A 694 10.85 2.93 -2.84
C HIS A 694 10.20 4.31 -2.72
N SER A 695 10.08 4.85 -1.50
CA SER A 695 9.51 6.19 -1.29
C SER A 695 10.43 7.33 -1.76
N SER A 696 11.72 7.04 -2.01
CA SER A 696 12.69 8.01 -2.51
C SER A 696 12.72 8.11 -4.05
N GLN A 697 12.10 7.16 -4.75
CA GLN A 697 12.07 7.16 -6.21
C GLN A 697 11.45 8.45 -6.77
N GLY A 698 11.97 8.95 -7.87
CA GLY A 698 11.58 10.24 -8.46
C GLY A 698 11.98 11.49 -7.64
N SER A 699 12.70 11.30 -6.52
CA SER A 699 13.16 12.38 -5.64
C SER A 699 14.67 12.51 -5.67
N GLN A 700 15.19 13.68 -5.28
CA GLN A 700 16.62 13.94 -5.12
C GLN A 700 16.84 14.94 -3.98
N TRP A 701 17.94 14.81 -3.25
CA TRP A 701 18.32 15.69 -2.15
C TRP A 701 19.79 16.09 -2.29
N GLU A 702 20.15 17.20 -1.69
CA GLU A 702 21.53 17.63 -1.68
C GLU A 702 22.42 16.61 -0.99
N ARG A 703 21.97 16.08 0.15
CA ARG A 703 22.72 15.13 0.99
C ARG A 703 21.87 13.92 1.36
N VAL A 704 22.38 12.73 1.06
CA VAL A 704 21.68 11.49 1.32
C VAL A 704 22.52 10.57 2.21
N ILE A 705 21.89 9.94 3.18
CA ILE A 705 22.48 8.93 4.05
C ILE A 705 21.79 7.61 3.77
N CYS A 706 22.47 6.75 3.02
CA CYS A 706 22.02 5.39 2.71
C CYS A 706 22.44 4.45 3.84
N THR A 707 21.49 3.79 4.48
CA THR A 707 21.79 2.87 5.59
C THR A 707 21.19 1.49 5.36
N PHE A 708 22.05 0.47 5.34
CA PHE A 708 21.67 -0.91 5.07
C PHE A 708 22.38 -1.85 6.05
N ASP A 709 21.66 -2.83 6.56
CA ASP A 709 22.14 -3.86 7.47
C ASP A 709 21.90 -5.25 6.85
N THR A 710 22.74 -6.19 7.19
CA THR A 710 22.60 -7.61 6.79
C THR A 710 21.28 -8.24 7.26
N SER A 711 20.63 -7.71 8.31
CA SER A 711 19.28 -8.16 8.69
C SER A 711 18.22 -7.85 7.62
N MET A 712 18.54 -6.98 6.66
CA MET A 712 17.68 -6.58 5.54
C MET A 712 17.95 -7.43 4.28
N TRP A 713 18.76 -8.49 4.37
CA TRP A 713 19.28 -9.25 3.22
C TRP A 713 18.22 -9.70 2.22
N VAL A 714 17.01 -10.03 2.70
CA VAL A 714 15.89 -10.44 1.84
C VAL A 714 15.45 -9.33 0.88
N LEU A 715 15.65 -8.07 1.26
CA LEU A 715 15.25 -6.89 0.49
C LEU A 715 16.39 -6.29 -0.32
N LEU A 716 17.65 -6.59 0.06
CA LEU A 716 18.81 -5.97 -0.56
C LEU A 716 19.11 -6.60 -1.91
N ASN A 717 19.09 -5.77 -2.93
CA ASN A 717 19.56 -6.07 -4.27
C ASN A 717 20.39 -4.90 -4.83
N VAL A 718 20.99 -5.12 -5.97
CA VAL A 718 21.85 -4.14 -6.65
C VAL A 718 21.08 -2.87 -7.00
N GLU A 719 19.87 -3.05 -7.51
CA GLU A 719 18.99 -1.96 -7.97
C GLU A 719 18.57 -1.07 -6.81
N MET A 720 18.35 -1.66 -5.61
CA MET A 720 18.02 -0.90 -4.41
C MET A 720 19.17 0.01 -3.97
N LEU A 721 20.39 -0.53 -3.93
CA LEU A 721 21.56 0.25 -3.54
C LEU A 721 21.88 1.34 -4.57
N TYR A 722 21.84 0.99 -5.86
CA TYR A 722 22.01 1.93 -6.97
C TYR A 722 20.97 3.07 -6.89
N THR A 723 19.69 2.72 -6.73
CA THR A 723 18.61 3.70 -6.61
C THR A 723 18.83 4.64 -5.43
N ALA A 724 19.18 4.11 -4.25
CA ALA A 724 19.40 4.92 -3.06
C ALA A 724 20.57 5.90 -3.21
N MET A 725 21.72 5.44 -3.73
CA MET A 725 22.91 6.28 -3.93
C MET A 725 22.64 7.41 -4.94
N THR A 726 21.94 7.11 -6.03
CA THR A 726 21.62 8.09 -7.09
C THR A 726 20.58 9.15 -6.68
N ARG A 727 20.03 9.06 -5.46
CA ARG A 727 19.17 10.14 -4.89
C ARG A 727 19.95 11.33 -4.37
N ALA A 728 21.28 11.19 -4.15
CA ALA A 728 22.15 12.29 -3.74
C ALA A 728 22.57 13.15 -4.95
N SER A 729 22.46 14.47 -4.83
CA SER A 729 22.93 15.39 -5.85
C SER A 729 24.32 15.98 -5.58
N LYS A 730 24.71 16.13 -4.30
CA LYS A 730 26.01 16.70 -3.91
C LYS A 730 26.82 15.80 -2.99
N HIS A 731 26.18 15.02 -2.10
CA HIS A 731 26.90 14.20 -1.15
C HIS A 731 26.12 12.97 -0.72
N CYS A 732 26.77 11.81 -0.72
CA CYS A 732 26.19 10.55 -0.30
C CYS A 732 27.05 9.91 0.80
N VAL A 733 26.41 9.53 1.91
CA VAL A 733 27.00 8.70 2.94
C VAL A 733 26.39 7.32 2.87
N LYS A 734 27.19 6.28 2.67
CA LYS A 734 26.74 4.88 2.69
C LYS A 734 27.19 4.19 3.96
N ASN A 735 26.22 3.82 4.77
CA ASN A 735 26.43 3.00 5.97
C ASN A 735 26.05 1.56 5.70
N SER A 736 26.91 0.62 6.06
CA SER A 736 26.54 -0.78 6.01
C SER A 736 27.29 -1.58 7.08
N ARG A 737 26.70 -2.71 7.45
CA ARG A 737 27.37 -3.78 8.13
C ARG A 737 28.00 -4.71 7.10
N ARG A 738 29.15 -5.28 7.47
CA ARG A 738 29.84 -6.28 6.66
C ARG A 738 29.08 -7.60 6.60
#